data_7a7137a210bf7c1a330e269ba8592d42
#
_entry.id   7a7137a210bf7c1a330e269ba8592d42
#
_cell.length_a   1.000
_cell.length_b   1.000
_cell.length_c   1.000
_cell.angle_alpha   90.00
_cell.angle_beta   90.00
_cell.angle_gamma   90.00
#
_symmetry.space_group_name_H-M   'P 1'
#
loop_
_entity.id
_entity.type
_entity.pdbx_description
1 polymer ?
#
loop_
_entity_poly.entity_id
_entity_poly.type
_entity_poly.pdbx_seq_one_letter_code
_entity_poly.pdbx_strand_id
1 'polypeptide(L)'
;MMPVVIKRDGCRSPFDSERIMHAVLRAAAAAGCSDVRYAQQVADTVTQELAQAGEVAIHRIQDAVENVLMEGPFKEVARSYIEYRHDRDISRERASHLNQEIRGLVEQSNSALLNENANKDAKVIPTQRDLLAGIVAKHYACRHILPRDVVEAHERGEIHYHDLDYAPFFPMFNCMLIDLKGMLTGGFKMGNAEIDTPRSISTATAVTAQIIAQVASHIYGGTTINRIDEVLAPYVKTSYDKHLQVAQEWQIPQPEAYAEARTEKECYDAFQSLEYEVNTLHTANGQTPFVTFGFGLGSSWEARLIQQSILRNRIAGLGKNKKTAVFPKLVFAIKSGHNHQPGDANYDIKQLALECATKRMYPDILNYDKVVEVTGSFKNPMGCRSFLSAFEKEGQLEHEGRNNLGVVSLNLPRVAIEAKGDEQAFYRLLDERLVLARRALMTRIERLQGVKARVAPILYMEGACGVRLQADDEITEIFKNGRASISLGYIGLHETINALFGQGDEQAHVFDSAELREKALAVVKYLKKAVEQWTAETGYGFSLYSTPSENLCTRFCKIDTKSFGLVDGVTDKGYYTNSFHLDVEKKVNPYDKIDFEMPYPAITSGGFISYGEYPNMQHNVEALENVWDYAYSRVPYYGTNTPIDECYDCGHTGEFECTSKGFVCPNCGNSDPAKVSVTRRVCGYLGSPDARPFNEGKQEEVKRRVKHL
;
A
#
# COMPACT_ATOMS: atom_id res chain seq x y z
N MET A 1 53.74 16.54 -26.93
CA MET A 1 53.57 16.73 -25.48
C MET A 1 52.35 15.95 -25.07
N MET A 2 52.42 15.11 -24.03
CA MET A 2 51.22 14.32 -23.64
C MET A 2 50.10 15.24 -23.15
N PRO A 3 48.84 14.95 -23.47
CA PRO A 3 47.72 15.80 -23.08
C PRO A 3 47.49 15.82 -21.59
N VAL A 4 46.87 16.89 -21.08
CA VAL A 4 46.39 16.95 -19.71
C VAL A 4 44.97 16.35 -19.69
N VAL A 5 44.73 15.41 -18.79
CA VAL A 5 43.43 14.77 -18.66
C VAL A 5 42.51 15.57 -17.74
N ILE A 6 41.38 15.98 -18.24
CA ILE A 6 40.30 16.55 -17.43
C ILE A 6 39.43 15.43 -16.93
N LYS A 7 39.45 15.19 -15.62
CA LYS A 7 38.57 14.20 -14.97
C LYS A 7 37.12 14.71 -14.94
N ARG A 8 36.17 13.82 -14.64
CA ARG A 8 34.74 14.16 -14.55
C ARG A 8 34.39 15.18 -13.47
N ASP A 9 35.21 15.27 -12.40
CA ASP A 9 35.10 16.25 -11.34
C ASP A 9 35.76 17.61 -11.67
N GLY A 10 36.24 17.79 -12.90
CA GLY A 10 36.96 18.97 -13.36
C GLY A 10 38.43 19.02 -12.96
N CYS A 11 38.92 18.06 -12.18
CA CYS A 11 40.32 18.01 -11.80
C CYS A 11 41.22 17.64 -12.99
N ARG A 12 42.42 18.28 -13.06
CA ARG A 12 43.42 18.02 -14.08
C ARG A 12 44.45 17.00 -13.58
N SER A 13 44.78 16.02 -14.42
CA SER A 13 45.84 15.04 -14.12
C SER A 13 46.68 14.76 -15.38
N PRO A 14 47.96 14.33 -15.21
CA PRO A 14 48.75 13.92 -16.37
C PRO A 14 48.13 12.71 -17.05
N PHE A 15 48.33 12.61 -18.37
CA PHE A 15 47.94 11.44 -19.14
C PHE A 15 48.82 10.25 -18.75
N ASP A 16 48.17 9.08 -18.59
CA ASP A 16 48.82 7.85 -18.13
C ASP A 16 48.31 6.68 -18.95
N SER A 17 49.16 6.20 -19.91
CA SER A 17 48.86 5.10 -20.80
C SER A 17 48.75 3.74 -20.09
N GLU A 18 49.47 3.57 -18.93
CA GLU A 18 49.39 2.34 -18.14
C GLU A 18 47.97 2.07 -17.62
N ARG A 19 47.22 3.13 -17.31
CA ARG A 19 45.84 2.99 -16.91
C ARG A 19 44.96 2.44 -18.01
N ILE A 20 45.22 2.82 -19.25
CA ILE A 20 44.51 2.28 -20.43
C ILE A 20 44.85 0.80 -20.56
N MET A 21 46.14 0.46 -20.56
CA MET A 21 46.60 -0.92 -20.64
C MET A 21 45.98 -1.81 -19.55
N HIS A 22 46.00 -1.36 -18.30
CA HIS A 22 45.40 -2.11 -17.20
C HIS A 22 43.85 -2.25 -17.31
N ALA A 23 43.17 -1.27 -17.87
CA ALA A 23 41.73 -1.38 -18.11
C ALA A 23 41.41 -2.41 -19.20
N VAL A 24 42.18 -2.41 -20.28
CA VAL A 24 42.04 -3.40 -21.37
C VAL A 24 42.42 -4.80 -20.90
N LEU A 25 43.49 -4.95 -20.09
CA LEU A 25 43.86 -6.24 -19.49
C LEU A 25 42.76 -6.84 -18.62
N ARG A 26 42.09 -6.04 -17.84
CA ARG A 26 40.93 -6.49 -17.03
C ARG A 26 39.77 -6.96 -17.90
N ALA A 27 39.47 -6.23 -18.98
CA ALA A 27 38.44 -6.64 -19.91
C ALA A 27 38.85 -7.92 -20.67
N ALA A 28 40.12 -8.03 -21.05
CA ALA A 28 40.67 -9.23 -21.68
C ALA A 28 40.61 -10.47 -20.76
N ALA A 29 40.98 -10.31 -19.50
CA ALA A 29 40.86 -11.38 -18.49
C ALA A 29 39.42 -11.83 -18.28
N ALA A 30 38.46 -10.92 -18.23
CA ALA A 30 37.03 -11.21 -18.12
C ALA A 30 36.48 -11.95 -19.37
N ALA A 31 37.06 -11.65 -20.56
CA ALA A 31 36.75 -12.34 -21.81
C ALA A 31 37.53 -13.66 -22.01
N GLY A 32 38.30 -14.12 -20.99
CA GLY A 32 39.11 -15.34 -21.11
C GLY A 32 40.36 -15.19 -21.98
N CYS A 33 40.76 -13.97 -22.31
CA CYS A 33 41.95 -13.63 -23.12
C CYS A 33 42.98 -12.94 -22.23
N SER A 34 44.21 -13.43 -22.18
CA SER A 34 45.29 -12.87 -21.36
C SER A 34 46.46 -12.31 -22.17
N ASP A 35 46.20 -11.74 -23.35
CA ASP A 35 47.24 -11.18 -24.23
C ASP A 35 47.64 -9.76 -23.78
N VAL A 36 48.75 -9.69 -23.02
CA VAL A 36 49.36 -8.45 -22.57
C VAL A 36 49.83 -7.57 -23.73
N ARG A 37 50.29 -8.15 -24.82
CA ARG A 37 50.80 -7.41 -25.99
C ARG A 37 49.65 -6.69 -26.69
N TYR A 38 48.52 -7.32 -26.80
CA TYR A 38 47.33 -6.68 -27.37
C TYR A 38 46.87 -5.47 -26.53
N ALA A 39 46.83 -5.60 -25.20
CA ALA A 39 46.48 -4.49 -24.34
C ALA A 39 47.46 -3.30 -24.42
N GLN A 40 48.78 -3.61 -24.62
CA GLN A 40 49.77 -2.59 -24.85
C GLN A 40 49.57 -1.89 -26.20
N GLN A 41 49.31 -2.66 -27.27
CA GLN A 41 49.04 -2.10 -28.60
C GLN A 41 47.84 -1.14 -28.59
N VAL A 42 46.75 -1.51 -27.89
CA VAL A 42 45.57 -0.63 -27.75
C VAL A 42 45.94 0.65 -27.02
N ALA A 43 46.72 0.56 -25.94
CA ALA A 43 47.14 1.74 -25.17
C ALA A 43 48.05 2.67 -26.00
N ASP A 44 48.97 2.08 -26.78
CA ASP A 44 49.89 2.82 -27.68
C ASP A 44 49.09 3.54 -28.80
N THR A 45 48.15 2.84 -29.43
CA THR A 45 47.31 3.40 -30.50
C THR A 45 46.47 4.59 -30.00
N VAL A 46 45.79 4.45 -28.82
CA VAL A 46 45.02 5.53 -28.19
C VAL A 46 45.93 6.70 -27.81
N THR A 47 47.14 6.39 -27.35
CA THR A 47 48.12 7.43 -26.97
C THR A 47 48.55 8.24 -28.17
N GLN A 48 48.80 7.58 -29.32
CA GLN A 48 49.14 8.26 -30.58
C GLN A 48 47.98 9.10 -31.12
N GLU A 49 46.77 8.59 -31.09
CA GLU A 49 45.57 9.33 -31.52
C GLU A 49 45.37 10.62 -30.73
N LEU A 50 45.64 10.60 -29.44
CA LEU A 50 45.42 11.73 -28.54
C LEU A 50 46.66 12.63 -28.38
N ALA A 51 47.80 12.29 -28.96
CA ALA A 51 49.09 12.99 -28.75
C ALA A 51 49.10 14.47 -29.15
N GLN A 52 48.21 14.89 -30.04
CA GLN A 52 48.10 16.28 -30.50
C GLN A 52 47.05 17.12 -29.71
N ALA A 53 46.31 16.48 -28.81
CA ALA A 53 45.34 17.19 -27.98
C ALA A 53 46.03 17.87 -26.77
N GLY A 54 45.86 19.16 -26.58
CA GLY A 54 46.41 19.87 -25.42
C GLY A 54 45.77 19.47 -24.11
N GLU A 55 44.44 19.41 -24.10
CA GLU A 55 43.59 18.91 -23.00
C GLU A 55 42.60 17.89 -23.53
N VAL A 56 42.35 16.82 -22.78
CA VAL A 56 41.42 15.75 -23.17
C VAL A 56 40.53 15.33 -22.02
N ALA A 57 39.25 15.31 -22.24
CA ALA A 57 38.31 14.80 -21.24
C ALA A 57 38.38 13.28 -21.13
N ILE A 58 38.22 12.73 -19.92
CA ILE A 58 38.34 11.30 -19.63
C ILE A 58 37.40 10.45 -20.47
N HIS A 59 36.18 10.92 -20.78
CA HIS A 59 35.23 10.19 -21.63
C HIS A 59 35.75 10.03 -23.06
N ARG A 60 36.44 11.03 -23.62
CA ARG A 60 37.02 10.97 -24.97
C ARG A 60 38.16 9.93 -25.06
N ILE A 61 38.91 9.77 -23.96
CA ILE A 61 39.90 8.69 -23.87
C ILE A 61 39.21 7.32 -23.89
N GLN A 62 38.12 7.18 -23.16
CA GLN A 62 37.34 5.96 -23.09
C GLN A 62 36.70 5.61 -24.43
N ASP A 63 36.17 6.63 -25.14
CA ASP A 63 35.61 6.44 -26.52
C ASP A 63 36.69 6.00 -27.48
N ALA A 64 37.89 6.59 -27.42
CA ALA A 64 39.02 6.18 -28.25
C ALA A 64 39.42 4.70 -27.97
N VAL A 65 39.46 4.29 -26.70
CA VAL A 65 39.73 2.88 -26.33
C VAL A 65 38.64 1.95 -26.90
N GLU A 66 37.39 2.30 -26.82
CA GLU A 66 36.27 1.50 -27.38
C GLU A 66 36.40 1.36 -28.88
N ASN A 67 36.67 2.45 -29.60
CA ASN A 67 36.82 2.45 -31.04
C ASN A 67 37.96 1.52 -31.46
N VAL A 68 39.15 1.66 -30.85
CA VAL A 68 40.31 0.81 -31.13
C VAL A 68 40.01 -0.66 -30.83
N LEU A 69 39.32 -0.98 -29.75
CA LEU A 69 38.90 -2.34 -29.40
C LEU A 69 37.85 -2.90 -30.40
N MET A 70 36.91 -2.06 -30.85
CA MET A 70 35.88 -2.41 -31.81
C MET A 70 36.48 -2.68 -33.21
N GLU A 71 37.55 -1.99 -33.60
CA GLU A 71 38.27 -2.23 -34.83
C GLU A 71 39.20 -3.44 -34.72
N GLY A 72 39.67 -3.79 -33.54
CA GLY A 72 40.59 -4.86 -33.23
C GLY A 72 40.03 -6.27 -33.46
N PRO A 73 40.89 -7.31 -33.44
CA PRO A 73 40.50 -8.69 -33.74
C PRO A 73 39.72 -9.38 -32.60
N PHE A 74 39.84 -8.92 -31.35
CA PHE A 74 39.25 -9.58 -30.19
C PHE A 74 37.90 -8.91 -29.77
N LYS A 75 36.85 -9.24 -30.49
CA LYS A 75 35.51 -8.62 -30.27
C LYS A 75 34.93 -8.86 -28.88
N GLU A 76 35.24 -10.00 -28.27
CA GLU A 76 34.81 -10.33 -26.92
C GLU A 76 35.48 -9.40 -25.84
N VAL A 77 36.73 -8.99 -26.11
CA VAL A 77 37.41 -8.00 -25.26
C VAL A 77 36.75 -6.63 -25.36
N ALA A 78 36.40 -6.20 -26.58
CA ALA A 78 35.69 -4.98 -26.85
C ALA A 78 34.32 -4.97 -26.11
N ARG A 79 33.57 -6.06 -26.26
CA ARG A 79 32.29 -6.25 -25.58
C ARG A 79 32.42 -6.17 -24.05
N SER A 80 33.35 -6.91 -23.47
CA SER A 80 33.61 -6.90 -22.03
C SER A 80 34.04 -5.52 -21.52
N TYR A 81 34.82 -4.74 -22.29
CA TYR A 81 35.20 -3.38 -21.92
C TYR A 81 34.01 -2.42 -21.93
N ILE A 82 33.18 -2.49 -22.97
CA ILE A 82 31.99 -1.66 -23.12
C ILE A 82 30.97 -1.96 -21.99
N GLU A 83 30.70 -3.24 -21.73
CA GLU A 83 29.81 -3.68 -20.65
C GLU A 83 30.31 -3.19 -19.27
N TYR A 84 31.62 -3.36 -18.99
CA TYR A 84 32.21 -2.87 -17.74
C TYR A 84 32.14 -1.34 -17.61
N ARG A 85 32.39 -0.60 -18.69
CA ARG A 85 32.25 0.86 -18.71
C ARG A 85 30.81 1.29 -18.44
N HIS A 86 29.86 0.67 -19.14
CA HIS A 86 28.43 0.93 -18.97
C HIS A 86 27.98 0.70 -17.52
N ASP A 87 28.35 -0.43 -16.93
CA ASP A 87 28.03 -0.76 -15.53
C ASP A 87 28.66 0.24 -14.54
N ARG A 88 29.87 0.72 -14.81
CA ARG A 88 30.51 1.77 -14.01
C ARG A 88 29.81 3.11 -14.13
N ASP A 89 29.34 3.47 -15.30
CA ASP A 89 28.65 4.75 -15.51
C ASP A 89 27.24 4.71 -14.88
N ILE A 90 26.49 3.62 -15.03
CA ILE A 90 25.24 3.38 -14.29
C ILE A 90 25.49 3.44 -12.77
N SER A 91 26.55 2.81 -12.28
CA SER A 91 26.88 2.82 -10.84
C SER A 91 27.18 4.23 -10.31
N ARG A 92 27.84 5.07 -11.09
CA ARG A 92 28.14 6.47 -10.73
C ARG A 92 26.89 7.35 -10.80
N GLU A 93 26.08 7.17 -11.82
CA GLU A 93 24.82 7.89 -11.99
C GLU A 93 23.88 7.60 -10.82
N ARG A 94 23.75 6.31 -10.43
CA ARG A 94 22.99 5.89 -9.25
C ARG A 94 23.56 6.43 -7.94
N ALA A 95 24.88 6.48 -7.79
CA ALA A 95 25.50 7.09 -6.60
C ALA A 95 25.25 8.61 -6.56
N SER A 96 25.25 9.29 -7.69
CA SER A 96 24.86 10.69 -7.80
C SER A 96 23.38 10.89 -7.45
N HIS A 97 22.50 9.99 -7.94
CA HIS A 97 21.07 10.00 -7.64
C HIS A 97 20.80 9.76 -6.15
N LEU A 98 21.50 8.80 -5.52
CA LEU A 98 21.39 8.57 -4.08
C LEU A 98 21.71 9.85 -3.27
N ASN A 99 22.82 10.51 -3.62
CA ASN A 99 23.20 11.75 -2.95
C ASN A 99 22.18 12.90 -3.19
N GLN A 100 21.57 12.95 -4.37
CA GLN A 100 20.52 13.93 -4.68
C GLN A 100 19.22 13.65 -3.88
N GLU A 101 18.80 12.39 -3.75
CA GLU A 101 17.64 12.03 -2.93
C GLU A 101 17.88 12.37 -1.44
N ILE A 102 19.06 12.01 -0.90
CA ILE A 102 19.44 12.36 0.49
C ILE A 102 19.45 13.88 0.67
N ARG A 103 20.05 14.61 -0.26
CA ARG A 103 20.09 16.07 -0.22
C ARG A 103 18.68 16.66 -0.28
N GLY A 104 17.82 16.15 -1.18
CA GLY A 104 16.42 16.56 -1.30
C GLY A 104 15.62 16.34 -0.01
N LEU A 105 15.91 15.27 0.74
CA LEU A 105 15.32 15.03 2.06
C LEU A 105 15.83 16.05 3.10
N VAL A 106 17.14 16.27 3.18
CA VAL A 106 17.75 17.18 4.15
C VAL A 106 17.32 18.64 3.91
N GLU A 107 17.30 19.07 2.65
CA GLU A 107 16.90 20.42 2.25
C GLU A 107 15.37 20.59 2.15
N GLN A 108 14.58 19.53 2.36
CA GLN A 108 13.12 19.52 2.21
C GLN A 108 12.66 20.03 0.83
N SER A 109 13.43 19.74 -0.22
CA SER A 109 13.25 20.26 -1.58
C SER A 109 12.62 19.26 -2.56
N ASN A 110 12.61 17.96 -2.25
CA ASN A 110 12.05 16.91 -3.10
C ASN A 110 10.58 16.62 -2.74
N SER A 111 9.65 17.34 -3.35
CA SER A 111 8.22 17.21 -3.09
C SER A 111 7.67 15.79 -3.36
N ALA A 112 8.22 15.07 -4.33
CA ALA A 112 7.80 13.71 -4.66
C ALA A 112 8.11 12.74 -3.50
N LEU A 113 9.31 12.84 -2.92
CA LEU A 113 9.72 12.05 -1.76
C LEU A 113 8.94 12.46 -0.50
N LEU A 114 8.81 13.77 -0.26
CA LEU A 114 8.16 14.31 0.94
C LEU A 114 6.66 13.99 1.01
N ASN A 115 6.00 13.84 -0.14
CA ASN A 115 4.57 13.56 -0.27
C ASN A 115 4.29 12.12 -0.75
N GLU A 116 5.27 11.23 -0.69
CA GLU A 116 5.12 9.85 -1.18
C GLU A 116 4.06 9.09 -0.38
N ASN A 117 3.97 9.34 0.91
CA ASN A 117 3.03 8.67 1.81
C ASN A 117 2.26 9.69 2.65
N ALA A 118 0.95 9.77 2.45
CA ALA A 118 0.06 10.69 3.16
C ALA A 118 0.02 10.47 4.71
N ASN A 119 0.56 9.36 5.21
CA ASN A 119 0.61 9.04 6.65
C ASN A 119 1.99 9.28 7.27
N LYS A 120 2.97 9.75 6.48
CA LYS A 120 4.31 10.11 6.93
C LYS A 120 4.49 11.62 6.87
N ASP A 121 4.77 12.26 8.00
CA ASP A 121 5.16 13.68 8.02
C ASP A 121 6.68 13.82 7.92
N ALA A 122 7.17 14.07 6.72
CA ALA A 122 8.59 14.20 6.42
C ALA A 122 9.31 15.37 7.16
N LYS A 123 8.57 16.21 7.86
CA LYS A 123 9.13 17.32 8.65
C LYS A 123 9.58 16.89 10.06
N VAL A 124 9.09 15.75 10.56
CA VAL A 124 9.43 15.28 11.90
C VAL A 124 10.62 14.34 11.88
N ILE A 125 11.47 14.42 12.92
CA ILE A 125 12.75 13.70 13.01
C ILE A 125 12.62 12.17 12.86
N PRO A 126 11.66 11.46 13.53
CA PRO A 126 11.53 10.02 13.35
C PRO A 126 11.26 9.62 11.89
N THR A 127 10.38 10.36 11.21
CA THR A 127 10.07 10.12 9.79
C THR A 127 11.27 10.42 8.88
N GLN A 128 12.03 11.50 9.14
CA GLN A 128 13.24 11.79 8.35
C GLN A 128 14.27 10.67 8.45
N ARG A 129 14.44 10.08 9.65
CA ARG A 129 15.34 8.94 9.85
C ARG A 129 14.88 7.70 9.09
N ASP A 130 13.60 7.41 9.11
CA ASP A 130 13.01 6.29 8.38
C ASP A 130 13.12 6.48 6.86
N LEU A 131 12.80 7.68 6.35
CA LEU A 131 12.97 8.02 4.94
C LEU A 131 14.42 7.90 4.48
N LEU A 132 15.39 8.33 5.30
CA LEU A 132 16.81 8.16 4.99
C LEU A 132 17.19 6.68 4.91
N ALA A 133 16.73 5.86 5.86
CA ALA A 133 16.94 4.42 5.85
C ALA A 133 16.31 3.79 4.60
N GLY A 134 15.10 4.21 4.23
CA GLY A 134 14.37 3.77 3.04
C GLY A 134 15.10 4.10 1.73
N ILE A 135 15.61 5.33 1.58
CA ILE A 135 16.43 5.74 0.43
C ILE A 135 17.62 4.80 0.26
N VAL A 136 18.37 4.56 1.35
CA VAL A 136 19.56 3.68 1.32
C VAL A 136 19.16 2.23 1.03
N ALA A 137 18.11 1.71 1.68
CA ALA A 137 17.61 0.35 1.51
C ALA A 137 17.19 0.10 0.05
N LYS A 138 16.42 1.01 -0.55
CA LYS A 138 16.01 0.96 -1.96
C LYS A 138 17.21 0.92 -2.91
N HIS A 139 18.16 1.84 -2.73
CA HIS A 139 19.36 1.87 -3.57
C HIS A 139 20.19 0.58 -3.46
N TYR A 140 20.34 0.05 -2.24
CA TYR A 140 21.06 -1.22 -2.03
C TYR A 140 20.30 -2.40 -2.64
N ALA A 141 18.98 -2.46 -2.45
CA ALA A 141 18.15 -3.53 -2.99
C ALA A 141 18.19 -3.58 -4.52
N CYS A 142 18.05 -2.44 -5.19
CA CYS A 142 18.13 -2.34 -6.65
C CYS A 142 19.51 -2.71 -7.20
N ARG A 143 20.58 -2.56 -6.40
CA ARG A 143 21.95 -2.81 -6.87
C ARG A 143 22.44 -4.23 -6.58
N HIS A 144 22.01 -4.83 -5.47
CA HIS A 144 22.65 -6.04 -4.93
C HIS A 144 21.67 -7.20 -4.64
N ILE A 145 20.37 -6.94 -4.58
CA ILE A 145 19.39 -7.95 -4.19
C ILE A 145 18.49 -8.33 -5.35
N LEU A 146 17.90 -7.33 -6.02
CA LEU A 146 16.95 -7.58 -7.12
C LEU A 146 17.66 -7.98 -8.41
N PRO A 147 17.07 -8.88 -9.21
CA PRO A 147 17.54 -9.15 -10.55
C PRO A 147 17.51 -7.88 -11.41
N ARG A 148 18.52 -7.72 -12.29
CA ARG A 148 18.70 -6.52 -13.09
C ARG A 148 17.50 -6.21 -13.98
N ASP A 149 16.92 -7.22 -14.62
CA ASP A 149 15.73 -7.08 -15.48
C ASP A 149 14.49 -6.60 -14.71
N VAL A 150 14.32 -7.04 -13.45
CA VAL A 150 13.26 -6.57 -12.55
C VAL A 150 13.45 -5.09 -12.19
N VAL A 151 14.70 -4.69 -11.90
CA VAL A 151 15.03 -3.28 -11.60
C VAL A 151 14.76 -2.39 -12.81
N GLU A 152 15.23 -2.79 -13.98
CA GLU A 152 15.02 -2.05 -15.23
C GLU A 152 13.53 -1.91 -15.57
N ALA A 153 12.76 -3.00 -15.41
CA ALA A 153 11.32 -2.97 -15.63
C ALA A 153 10.58 -2.04 -14.63
N HIS A 154 11.03 -2.03 -13.37
CA HIS A 154 10.52 -1.09 -12.37
C HIS A 154 10.86 0.36 -12.72
N GLU A 155 12.10 0.65 -13.10
CA GLU A 155 12.57 1.99 -13.47
C GLU A 155 11.86 2.50 -14.73
N ARG A 156 11.64 1.65 -15.74
CA ARG A 156 10.89 1.98 -16.96
C ARG A 156 9.38 2.10 -16.76
N GLY A 157 8.86 1.71 -15.58
CA GLY A 157 7.43 1.78 -15.29
C GLY A 157 6.59 0.66 -15.93
N GLU A 158 7.19 -0.45 -16.31
CA GLU A 158 6.48 -1.64 -16.81
C GLU A 158 5.81 -2.41 -15.68
N ILE A 159 6.51 -2.47 -14.54
CA ILE A 159 6.03 -3.00 -13.27
C ILE A 159 6.32 -2.02 -12.14
N HIS A 160 5.67 -2.21 -11.00
CA HIS A 160 6.02 -1.52 -9.76
C HIS A 160 6.26 -2.53 -8.65
N TYR A 161 7.48 -2.58 -8.17
CA TYR A 161 7.83 -3.30 -6.95
C TYR A 161 7.47 -2.39 -5.77
N HIS A 162 6.42 -2.73 -5.01
CA HIS A 162 5.97 -1.91 -3.89
C HIS A 162 6.95 -1.95 -2.73
N ASP A 163 7.03 -0.85 -1.96
CA ASP A 163 7.73 -0.77 -0.70
C ASP A 163 9.22 -1.16 -0.78
N LEU A 164 9.92 -0.70 -1.84
CA LEU A 164 11.36 -0.94 -2.04
C LEU A 164 12.24 -0.29 -0.97
N ASP A 165 11.71 0.65 -0.24
CA ASP A 165 12.29 1.31 0.92
C ASP A 165 12.35 0.38 2.15
N TYR A 166 11.58 -0.71 2.17
CA TYR A 166 11.60 -1.73 3.22
C TYR A 166 12.05 -3.09 2.72
N ALA A 167 11.29 -3.69 1.81
CA ALA A 167 11.55 -5.01 1.24
C ALA A 167 12.03 -4.89 -0.22
N PRO A 168 13.00 -5.64 -0.65
CA PRO A 168 13.54 -6.86 -0.04
C PRO A 168 14.75 -6.65 0.88
N PHE A 169 15.16 -5.43 1.18
CA PHE A 169 16.33 -5.19 2.02
C PHE A 169 16.15 -5.79 3.42
N PHE A 170 15.04 -5.45 4.09
CA PHE A 170 14.64 -6.05 5.35
C PHE A 170 13.72 -7.26 5.11
N PRO A 171 13.78 -8.31 5.94
CA PRO A 171 12.87 -9.46 5.87
C PRO A 171 11.50 -9.13 6.48
N MET A 172 10.85 -8.10 5.95
CA MET A 172 9.54 -7.61 6.37
C MET A 172 8.47 -8.02 5.37
N PHE A 173 7.24 -8.19 5.85
CA PHE A 173 6.08 -8.40 5.01
C PHE A 173 5.10 -7.21 5.08
N ASN A 174 4.11 -7.19 4.20
CA ASN A 174 3.22 -6.05 4.01
C ASN A 174 2.20 -5.91 5.16
N CYS A 175 1.14 -6.70 5.14
CA CYS A 175 -0.02 -6.55 6.04
C CYS A 175 -0.30 -7.83 6.82
N MET A 176 -1.03 -7.72 7.94
CA MET A 176 -1.44 -8.91 8.71
C MET A 176 -2.76 -8.73 9.46
N LEU A 177 -3.40 -9.87 9.76
CA LEU A 177 -4.42 -10.03 10.79
C LEU A 177 -3.72 -10.44 12.09
N ILE A 178 -3.74 -9.58 13.11
CA ILE A 178 -3.10 -9.87 14.40
C ILE A 178 -3.91 -10.94 15.16
N ASP A 179 -3.27 -11.95 15.70
CA ASP A 179 -3.89 -12.86 16.68
C ASP A 179 -3.96 -12.21 18.08
N LEU A 180 -4.79 -11.15 18.16
CA LEU A 180 -4.97 -10.41 19.40
C LEU A 180 -5.52 -11.31 20.53
N LYS A 181 -6.45 -12.22 20.20
CA LYS A 181 -7.05 -13.15 21.17
C LYS A 181 -5.99 -14.03 21.79
N GLY A 182 -5.17 -14.68 20.97
CA GLY A 182 -4.08 -15.57 21.44
C GLY A 182 -3.04 -14.82 22.28
N MET A 183 -2.71 -13.57 21.92
CA MET A 183 -1.80 -12.75 22.71
C MET A 183 -2.37 -12.37 24.09
N LEU A 184 -3.59 -11.85 24.14
CA LEU A 184 -4.22 -11.40 25.39
C LEU A 184 -4.54 -12.55 26.36
N THR A 185 -4.90 -13.74 25.85
CA THR A 185 -5.20 -14.90 26.70
C THR A 185 -3.96 -15.68 27.15
N GLY A 186 -2.92 -15.74 26.31
CA GLY A 186 -1.70 -16.48 26.60
C GLY A 186 -0.61 -15.67 27.30
N GLY A 187 -0.80 -14.35 27.45
CA GLY A 187 0.27 -13.44 27.84
C GLY A 187 1.38 -13.39 26.81
N PHE A 188 2.31 -12.46 26.90
CA PHE A 188 3.45 -12.31 25.99
C PHE A 188 4.53 -11.43 26.61
N LYS A 189 5.74 -11.44 26.01
CA LYS A 189 6.84 -10.55 26.40
C LYS A 189 6.96 -9.37 25.45
N MET A 190 7.24 -8.21 26.01
CA MET A 190 7.51 -7.02 25.25
C MET A 190 8.64 -6.21 25.91
N GLY A 191 9.80 -6.16 25.25
CA GLY A 191 11.00 -5.59 25.86
C GLY A 191 11.39 -6.35 27.13
N ASN A 192 11.46 -5.66 28.26
CA ASN A 192 11.78 -6.24 29.56
C ASN A 192 10.54 -6.60 30.41
N ALA A 193 9.33 -6.45 29.84
CA ALA A 193 8.08 -6.69 30.57
C ALA A 193 7.44 -8.00 30.13
N GLU A 194 6.88 -8.73 31.10
CA GLU A 194 5.93 -9.82 30.88
C GLU A 194 4.53 -9.24 31.04
N ILE A 195 3.70 -9.38 30.03
CA ILE A 195 2.32 -8.90 30.00
C ILE A 195 1.40 -10.08 30.26
N ASP A 196 0.68 -10.01 31.37
CA ASP A 196 -0.31 -11.02 31.78
C ASP A 196 -1.68 -10.70 31.16
N THR A 197 -2.61 -11.64 31.25
CA THR A 197 -4.01 -11.47 30.80
C THR A 197 -4.65 -10.23 31.46
N PRO A 198 -5.21 -9.29 30.66
CA PRO A 198 -5.89 -8.12 31.19
C PRO A 198 -7.08 -8.47 32.10
N ARG A 199 -7.34 -7.64 33.12
CA ARG A 199 -8.45 -7.83 34.09
C ARG A 199 -9.50 -6.72 34.02
N SER A 200 -9.52 -5.95 32.93
CA SER A 200 -10.53 -4.93 32.64
C SER A 200 -10.50 -4.55 31.18
N ILE A 201 -11.56 -3.95 30.69
CA ILE A 201 -11.58 -3.41 29.32
C ILE A 201 -10.56 -2.29 29.12
N SER A 202 -10.35 -1.43 30.12
CA SER A 202 -9.36 -0.35 30.08
C SER A 202 -7.93 -0.89 29.92
N THR A 203 -7.57 -1.96 30.65
CA THR A 203 -6.25 -2.59 30.50
C THR A 203 -6.14 -3.31 29.16
N ALA A 204 -7.20 -4.00 28.71
CA ALA A 204 -7.19 -4.73 27.45
C ALA A 204 -6.99 -3.78 26.25
N THR A 205 -7.64 -2.62 26.22
CA THR A 205 -7.47 -1.62 25.16
C THR A 205 -6.07 -0.98 25.19
N ALA A 206 -5.53 -0.68 26.38
CA ALA A 206 -4.17 -0.14 26.51
C ALA A 206 -3.11 -1.14 26.00
N VAL A 207 -3.22 -2.42 26.38
CA VAL A 207 -2.33 -3.47 25.88
C VAL A 207 -2.51 -3.67 24.37
N THR A 208 -3.73 -3.60 23.86
CA THR A 208 -4.02 -3.65 22.41
C THR A 208 -3.30 -2.55 21.65
N ALA A 209 -3.29 -1.31 22.16
CA ALA A 209 -2.55 -0.21 21.53
C ALA A 209 -1.04 -0.48 21.48
N GLN A 210 -0.48 -1.04 22.54
CA GLN A 210 0.95 -1.43 22.59
C GLN A 210 1.27 -2.53 21.59
N ILE A 211 0.41 -3.56 21.48
CA ILE A 211 0.56 -4.63 20.47
C ILE A 211 0.54 -4.03 19.06
N ILE A 212 -0.42 -3.16 18.77
CA ILE A 212 -0.54 -2.48 17.46
C ILE A 212 0.75 -1.73 17.14
N ALA A 213 1.27 -0.93 18.07
CA ALA A 213 2.49 -0.13 17.88
C ALA A 213 3.71 -1.01 17.59
N GLN A 214 3.87 -2.10 18.34
CA GLN A 214 4.98 -3.03 18.16
C GLN A 214 4.87 -3.81 16.84
N VAL A 215 3.70 -4.36 16.53
CA VAL A 215 3.48 -5.08 15.26
C VAL A 215 3.71 -4.15 14.07
N ALA A 216 3.11 -2.95 14.08
CA ALA A 216 3.28 -1.95 13.03
C ALA A 216 4.71 -1.44 12.87
N SER A 217 5.58 -1.65 13.86
CA SER A 217 7.02 -1.35 13.77
C SER A 217 7.84 -2.45 13.09
N HIS A 218 7.26 -3.65 12.88
CA HIS A 218 7.93 -4.81 12.29
C HIS A 218 7.39 -5.20 10.92
N ILE A 219 6.33 -4.51 10.45
CA ILE A 219 5.76 -4.66 9.10
C ILE A 219 5.67 -3.28 8.46
N TYR A 220 5.53 -3.20 7.13
CA TYR A 220 5.49 -1.90 6.45
C TYR A 220 4.09 -1.48 5.99
N GLY A 221 3.09 -2.36 6.04
CA GLY A 221 1.71 -2.07 5.67
C GLY A 221 0.75 -2.05 6.86
N GLY A 222 -0.46 -2.52 6.65
CA GLY A 222 -1.53 -2.40 7.63
C GLY A 222 -1.64 -3.55 8.62
N THR A 223 -1.98 -3.21 9.85
CA THR A 223 -2.38 -4.15 10.92
C THR A 223 -3.89 -4.18 11.02
N THR A 224 -4.48 -5.37 11.11
CA THR A 224 -5.93 -5.51 11.26
C THR A 224 -6.26 -6.38 12.47
N ILE A 225 -7.19 -5.93 13.29
CA ILE A 225 -7.82 -6.73 14.33
C ILE A 225 -9.17 -7.17 13.80
N ASN A 226 -9.28 -8.46 13.57
CA ASN A 226 -10.50 -9.09 13.11
C ASN A 226 -11.48 -9.26 14.28
N ARG A 227 -12.73 -8.82 14.13
CA ARG A 227 -13.80 -8.96 15.15
C ARG A 227 -13.40 -8.47 16.55
N ILE A 228 -12.92 -7.21 16.65
CA ILE A 228 -12.44 -6.63 17.92
C ILE A 228 -13.51 -6.64 19.02
N ASP A 229 -14.80 -6.51 18.67
CA ASP A 229 -15.95 -6.56 19.55
C ASP A 229 -16.08 -7.91 20.27
N GLU A 230 -15.88 -9.01 19.56
CA GLU A 230 -15.90 -10.36 20.14
C GLU A 230 -14.63 -10.68 20.92
N VAL A 231 -13.46 -10.25 20.42
CA VAL A 231 -12.17 -10.51 21.08
C VAL A 231 -12.08 -9.80 22.44
N LEU A 232 -12.60 -8.59 22.54
CA LEU A 232 -12.52 -7.78 23.77
C LEU A 232 -13.73 -7.93 24.69
N ALA A 233 -14.83 -8.55 24.26
CA ALA A 233 -16.04 -8.77 25.06
C ALA A 233 -15.77 -9.43 26.43
N PRO A 234 -14.89 -10.46 26.59
CA PRO A 234 -14.59 -11.04 27.89
C PRO A 234 -14.07 -10.04 28.92
N TYR A 235 -13.33 -9.01 28.48
CA TYR A 235 -12.76 -7.99 29.36
C TYR A 235 -13.79 -6.94 29.78
N VAL A 236 -14.83 -6.71 29.00
CA VAL A 236 -16.02 -5.94 29.40
C VAL A 236 -16.76 -6.67 30.52
N LYS A 237 -16.95 -8.00 30.35
CA LYS A 237 -17.57 -8.84 31.41
C LYS A 237 -16.78 -8.78 32.71
N THR A 238 -15.45 -8.88 32.65
CA THR A 238 -14.58 -8.78 33.83
C THR A 238 -14.70 -7.41 34.50
N SER A 239 -14.81 -6.31 33.72
CA SER A 239 -15.08 -4.96 34.27
C SER A 239 -16.43 -4.88 34.94
N TYR A 240 -17.48 -5.47 34.35
CA TYR A 240 -18.80 -5.52 34.93
C TYR A 240 -18.79 -6.26 36.28
N ASP A 241 -18.20 -7.45 36.32
CA ASP A 241 -18.12 -8.26 37.56
C ASP A 241 -17.38 -7.51 38.67
N LYS A 242 -16.32 -6.78 38.34
CA LYS A 242 -15.59 -5.90 39.27
C LYS A 242 -16.47 -4.79 39.79
N HIS A 243 -17.22 -4.08 38.94
CA HIS A 243 -18.10 -3.00 39.36
C HIS A 243 -19.29 -3.52 40.22
N LEU A 244 -19.79 -4.70 39.87
CA LEU A 244 -20.84 -5.35 40.67
C LEU A 244 -20.35 -5.70 42.06
N GLN A 245 -19.13 -6.29 42.15
CA GLN A 245 -18.51 -6.58 43.44
C GLN A 245 -18.36 -5.30 44.32
N VAL A 246 -17.84 -4.20 43.73
CA VAL A 246 -17.73 -2.91 44.42
C VAL A 246 -19.08 -2.43 44.89
N ALA A 247 -20.12 -2.51 44.05
CA ALA A 247 -21.47 -2.07 44.44
C ALA A 247 -22.03 -2.87 45.60
N GLN A 248 -21.79 -4.19 45.63
CA GLN A 248 -22.21 -5.06 46.72
C GLN A 248 -21.43 -4.80 48.01
N GLU A 249 -20.11 -4.65 47.96
CA GLU A 249 -19.26 -4.33 49.12
C GLU A 249 -19.64 -2.99 49.78
N TRP A 250 -19.97 -2.01 48.95
CA TRP A 250 -20.37 -0.66 49.44
C TRP A 250 -21.86 -0.50 49.63
N GLN A 251 -22.66 -1.58 49.50
CA GLN A 251 -24.12 -1.58 49.64
C GLN A 251 -24.83 -0.49 48.81
N ILE A 252 -24.37 -0.32 47.56
CA ILE A 252 -24.97 0.68 46.64
C ILE A 252 -26.37 0.18 46.27
N PRO A 253 -27.41 1.05 46.30
CA PRO A 253 -28.74 0.68 45.81
C PRO A 253 -28.70 0.28 44.33
N GLN A 254 -29.42 -0.78 43.97
CA GLN A 254 -29.47 -1.32 42.59
C GLN A 254 -28.07 -1.65 42.03
N PRO A 255 -27.34 -2.60 42.64
CA PRO A 255 -25.93 -2.86 42.33
C PRO A 255 -25.72 -3.28 40.85
N GLU A 256 -26.67 -3.97 40.24
CA GLU A 256 -26.61 -4.34 38.82
C GLU A 256 -26.68 -3.10 37.90
N ALA A 257 -27.64 -2.21 38.13
CA ALA A 257 -27.77 -0.96 37.37
C ALA A 257 -26.54 -0.05 37.52
N TYR A 258 -25.96 0.00 38.74
CA TYR A 258 -24.69 0.69 38.97
C TYR A 258 -23.56 0.05 38.14
N ALA A 259 -23.43 -1.27 38.19
CA ALA A 259 -22.37 -2.00 37.47
C ALA A 259 -22.51 -1.80 35.96
N GLU A 260 -23.73 -1.86 35.40
CA GLU A 260 -24.00 -1.57 33.98
C GLU A 260 -23.53 -0.15 33.60
N ALA A 261 -24.02 0.87 34.31
CA ALA A 261 -23.69 2.27 34.01
C ALA A 261 -22.17 2.55 34.13
N ARG A 262 -21.50 1.94 35.12
CA ARG A 262 -20.04 2.09 35.30
C ARG A 262 -19.26 1.38 34.18
N THR A 263 -19.71 0.20 33.75
CA THR A 263 -19.09 -0.57 32.68
C THR A 263 -19.28 0.12 31.34
N GLU A 264 -20.47 0.66 31.05
CA GLU A 264 -20.72 1.46 29.86
C GLU A 264 -19.75 2.65 29.76
N LYS A 265 -19.61 3.39 30.89
CA LYS A 265 -18.69 4.53 30.96
C LYS A 265 -17.24 4.11 30.78
N GLU A 266 -16.80 3.04 31.46
CA GLU A 266 -15.44 2.51 31.34
C GLU A 266 -15.14 2.04 29.91
N CYS A 267 -16.07 1.34 29.28
CA CYS A 267 -15.92 0.88 27.90
C CYS A 267 -15.80 2.05 26.91
N TYR A 268 -16.67 3.05 27.04
CA TYR A 268 -16.60 4.26 26.21
C TYR A 268 -15.23 4.96 26.36
N ASP A 269 -14.77 5.19 27.59
CA ASP A 269 -13.51 5.86 27.88
C ASP A 269 -12.29 5.05 27.39
N ALA A 270 -12.34 3.72 27.51
CA ALA A 270 -11.29 2.83 27.02
C ALA A 270 -11.14 2.90 25.50
N PHE A 271 -12.24 2.91 24.76
CA PHE A 271 -12.18 3.04 23.30
C PHE A 271 -11.86 4.47 22.86
N GLN A 272 -12.23 5.49 23.62
CA GLN A 272 -11.76 6.86 23.37
C GLN A 272 -10.24 6.95 23.53
N SER A 273 -9.68 6.36 24.58
CA SER A 273 -8.23 6.31 24.80
C SER A 273 -7.53 5.56 23.66
N LEU A 274 -8.05 4.41 23.28
CA LEU A 274 -7.50 3.63 22.18
C LEU A 274 -7.51 4.41 20.85
N GLU A 275 -8.58 5.14 20.54
CA GLU A 275 -8.66 5.97 19.33
C GLU A 275 -7.64 7.13 19.38
N TYR A 276 -7.44 7.77 20.54
CA TYR A 276 -6.39 8.77 20.74
C TYR A 276 -5.00 8.16 20.52
N GLU A 277 -4.71 7.01 21.14
CA GLU A 277 -3.42 6.38 21.07
C GLU A 277 -3.05 6.01 19.62
N VAL A 278 -3.92 5.35 18.87
CA VAL A 278 -3.62 4.96 17.47
C VAL A 278 -3.44 6.16 16.52
N ASN A 279 -3.94 7.35 16.87
CA ASN A 279 -3.74 8.56 16.08
C ASN A 279 -2.51 9.39 16.52
N THR A 280 -1.95 9.13 17.70
CA THR A 280 -0.82 9.89 18.27
C THR A 280 0.47 9.08 18.35
N LEU A 281 0.39 7.75 18.32
CA LEU A 281 1.56 6.87 18.32
C LEU A 281 2.34 7.01 17.00
N HIS A 282 3.66 7.04 17.13
CA HIS A 282 4.59 6.87 16.03
C HIS A 282 5.26 5.49 16.16
N THR A 283 5.18 4.70 15.12
CA THR A 283 5.92 3.43 15.01
C THR A 283 7.41 3.70 14.81
N ALA A 284 8.24 2.67 14.93
CA ALA A 284 9.66 2.76 14.58
C ALA A 284 9.87 3.16 13.10
N ASN A 285 8.89 2.95 12.24
CA ASN A 285 8.88 3.35 10.84
C ASN A 285 8.47 4.83 10.63
N GLY A 286 8.45 5.64 11.69
CA GLY A 286 8.19 7.07 11.61
C GLY A 286 6.80 7.46 11.10
N GLN A 287 5.81 6.57 11.21
CA GLN A 287 4.45 6.78 10.75
C GLN A 287 3.42 6.44 11.83
N THR A 288 2.22 7.00 11.70
CA THR A 288 1.06 6.53 12.46
C THR A 288 0.71 5.11 12.02
N PRO A 289 0.38 4.17 12.94
CA PRO A 289 0.01 2.80 12.57
C PRO A 289 -1.17 2.77 11.59
N PHE A 290 -1.02 2.03 10.49
CA PHE A 290 -2.14 1.71 9.59
C PHE A 290 -2.99 0.61 10.21
N VAL A 291 -3.91 0.97 11.09
CA VAL A 291 -4.71 0.00 11.81
C VAL A 291 -6.15 -0.04 11.32
N THR A 292 -6.70 -1.24 11.23
CA THR A 292 -8.10 -1.51 10.87
C THR A 292 -8.77 -2.30 11.98
N PHE A 293 -9.97 -1.89 12.39
CA PHE A 293 -10.84 -2.62 13.30
C PHE A 293 -12.05 -3.17 12.54
N GLY A 294 -12.17 -4.50 12.50
CA GLY A 294 -13.37 -5.19 12.05
C GLY A 294 -14.30 -5.50 13.22
N PHE A 295 -15.59 -5.25 13.08
CA PHE A 295 -16.61 -5.45 14.11
C PHE A 295 -18.01 -5.58 13.51
N GLY A 296 -19.02 -5.87 14.34
CA GLY A 296 -20.42 -5.88 13.93
C GLY A 296 -21.10 -7.24 13.99
N LEU A 297 -20.39 -8.33 14.30
CA LEU A 297 -20.94 -9.69 14.36
C LEU A 297 -21.21 -10.19 15.77
N GLY A 298 -20.65 -9.54 16.80
CA GLY A 298 -20.88 -9.90 18.19
C GLY A 298 -22.31 -9.57 18.62
N SER A 299 -22.99 -10.53 19.26
CA SER A 299 -24.39 -10.40 19.74
C SER A 299 -24.54 -10.31 21.24
N SER A 300 -23.50 -10.61 22.02
CA SER A 300 -23.55 -10.47 23.47
C SER A 300 -23.68 -8.98 23.88
N TRP A 301 -24.20 -8.71 25.07
CA TRP A 301 -24.28 -7.35 25.60
C TRP A 301 -22.92 -6.63 25.58
N GLU A 302 -21.87 -7.35 25.97
CA GLU A 302 -20.51 -6.82 26.02
C GLU A 302 -19.99 -6.46 24.62
N ALA A 303 -20.21 -7.33 23.63
CA ALA A 303 -19.79 -7.05 22.25
C ALA A 303 -20.57 -5.88 21.64
N ARG A 304 -21.88 -5.80 21.89
CA ARG A 304 -22.73 -4.67 21.48
C ARG A 304 -22.26 -3.36 22.11
N LEU A 305 -21.89 -3.39 23.39
CA LEU A 305 -21.37 -2.22 24.09
C LEU A 305 -20.06 -1.72 23.46
N ILE A 306 -19.18 -2.62 23.04
CA ILE A 306 -17.96 -2.28 22.30
C ILE A 306 -18.32 -1.65 20.95
N GLN A 307 -19.21 -2.24 20.18
CA GLN A 307 -19.66 -1.71 18.88
C GLN A 307 -20.21 -0.28 19.03
N GLN A 308 -21.06 -0.06 20.03
CA GLN A 308 -21.61 1.27 20.35
C GLN A 308 -20.50 2.25 20.76
N SER A 309 -19.55 1.81 21.60
CA SER A 309 -18.44 2.66 22.06
C SER A 309 -17.55 3.10 20.91
N ILE A 310 -17.19 2.20 19.99
CA ILE A 310 -16.42 2.51 18.78
C ILE A 310 -17.15 3.56 17.93
N LEU A 311 -18.43 3.34 17.63
CA LEU A 311 -19.19 4.22 16.74
C LEU A 311 -19.47 5.59 17.39
N ARG A 312 -19.84 5.62 18.67
CA ARG A 312 -20.11 6.88 19.39
C ARG A 312 -18.83 7.72 19.56
N ASN A 313 -17.69 7.12 19.86
CA ASN A 313 -16.41 7.83 19.91
C ASN A 313 -16.05 8.42 18.54
N ARG A 314 -16.20 7.65 17.46
CA ARG A 314 -15.96 8.15 16.12
C ARG A 314 -16.89 9.31 15.77
N ILE A 315 -18.19 9.24 16.07
CA ILE A 315 -19.16 10.33 15.85
C ILE A 315 -18.75 11.58 16.64
N ALA A 316 -18.34 11.42 17.90
CA ALA A 316 -17.90 12.51 18.76
C ALA A 316 -16.66 13.24 18.22
N GLY A 317 -15.74 12.50 17.58
CA GLY A 317 -14.50 13.03 17.02
C GLY A 317 -13.42 13.34 18.06
N LEU A 318 -12.21 13.66 17.58
CA LEU A 318 -11.02 13.82 18.41
C LEU A 318 -10.87 15.27 18.91
N GLY A 319 -10.63 15.39 20.20
CA GLY A 319 -10.23 16.64 20.86
C GLY A 319 -11.28 17.73 20.85
N LYS A 320 -10.87 18.97 21.19
CA LYS A 320 -11.74 20.15 21.32
C LYS A 320 -12.49 20.45 20.02
N ASN A 321 -11.83 20.28 18.89
CA ASN A 321 -12.38 20.61 17.57
C ASN A 321 -13.13 19.43 16.94
N LYS A 322 -13.31 18.32 17.65
CA LYS A 322 -14.06 17.14 17.20
C LYS A 322 -13.58 16.62 15.82
N LYS A 323 -12.27 16.69 15.56
CA LYS A 323 -11.68 16.28 14.26
C LYS A 323 -11.99 14.82 13.96
N THR A 324 -12.24 14.52 12.70
CA THR A 324 -12.41 13.14 12.23
C THR A 324 -11.13 12.36 12.43
N ALA A 325 -11.18 11.23 13.14
CA ALA A 325 -10.06 10.32 13.29
C ALA A 325 -9.76 9.63 11.96
N VAL A 326 -8.49 9.64 11.53
CA VAL A 326 -8.04 8.92 10.34
C VAL A 326 -7.91 7.43 10.64
N PHE A 327 -7.38 7.09 11.80
CA PHE A 327 -7.26 5.73 12.32
C PHE A 327 -8.00 5.55 13.65
N PRO A 328 -8.38 4.30 13.97
CA PRO A 328 -8.41 3.10 13.10
C PRO A 328 -9.37 3.28 11.94
N LYS A 329 -9.07 2.63 10.81
CA LYS A 329 -10.07 2.38 9.79
C LYS A 329 -11.15 1.48 10.39
N LEU A 330 -12.39 1.87 10.30
CA LEU A 330 -13.53 1.11 10.82
C LEU A 330 -14.18 0.32 9.68
N VAL A 331 -14.39 -0.97 9.90
CA VAL A 331 -15.02 -1.88 8.95
C VAL A 331 -16.13 -2.65 9.64
N PHE A 332 -17.35 -2.37 9.26
CA PHE A 332 -18.55 -2.92 9.88
C PHE A 332 -19.12 -4.08 9.05
N ALA A 333 -19.25 -5.24 9.66
CA ALA A 333 -19.82 -6.41 9.00
C ALA A 333 -21.34 -6.39 9.05
N ILE A 334 -21.97 -6.49 7.88
CA ILE A 334 -23.42 -6.68 7.73
C ILE A 334 -23.68 -8.16 7.41
N LYS A 335 -24.61 -8.77 8.14
CA LYS A 335 -25.00 -10.18 7.97
C LYS A 335 -26.51 -10.32 8.02
N SER A 336 -27.06 -11.07 7.05
CA SER A 336 -28.50 -11.38 6.98
C SER A 336 -28.95 -12.13 8.24
N GLY A 337 -30.11 -11.75 8.78
CA GLY A 337 -30.66 -12.32 10.00
C GLY A 337 -29.95 -11.94 11.29
N HIS A 338 -29.00 -10.98 11.24
CA HIS A 338 -28.24 -10.51 12.40
C HIS A 338 -28.37 -9.00 12.61
N ASN A 339 -28.02 -8.20 11.60
CA ASN A 339 -28.04 -6.74 11.66
C ASN A 339 -28.39 -6.05 10.33
N HIS A 340 -28.88 -6.80 9.33
CA HIS A 340 -29.10 -6.29 7.98
C HIS A 340 -30.45 -5.56 7.85
N GLN A 341 -31.54 -6.18 8.29
CA GLN A 341 -32.90 -5.72 8.05
C GLN A 341 -33.63 -5.28 9.32
N PRO A 342 -34.62 -4.38 9.21
CA PRO A 342 -35.53 -4.09 10.33
C PRO A 342 -36.10 -5.37 10.96
N GLY A 343 -35.93 -5.50 12.28
CA GLY A 343 -36.34 -6.69 13.04
C GLY A 343 -35.19 -7.64 13.38
N ASP A 344 -34.01 -7.51 12.76
CA ASP A 344 -32.80 -8.20 13.20
C ASP A 344 -32.36 -7.67 14.58
N ALA A 345 -31.81 -8.56 15.42
CA ALA A 345 -31.50 -8.24 16.82
C ALA A 345 -30.47 -7.09 17.00
N ASN A 346 -29.60 -6.88 16.04
CA ASN A 346 -28.57 -5.83 16.06
C ASN A 346 -28.78 -4.78 14.95
N TYR A 347 -30.00 -4.61 14.46
CA TYR A 347 -30.30 -3.62 13.43
C TYR A 347 -30.05 -2.18 13.89
N ASP A 348 -30.27 -1.89 15.18
CA ASP A 348 -29.97 -0.60 15.80
C ASP A 348 -28.47 -0.23 15.70
N ILE A 349 -27.57 -1.20 15.74
CA ILE A 349 -26.13 -0.99 15.52
C ILE A 349 -25.85 -0.60 14.06
N LYS A 350 -26.54 -1.20 13.08
CA LYS A 350 -26.46 -0.78 11.67
C LYS A 350 -26.90 0.68 11.51
N GLN A 351 -28.00 1.07 12.18
CA GLN A 351 -28.46 2.46 12.15
C GLN A 351 -27.43 3.44 12.72
N LEU A 352 -26.77 3.07 13.83
CA LEU A 352 -25.68 3.87 14.41
C LEU A 352 -24.44 3.89 13.48
N ALA A 353 -24.15 2.80 12.77
CA ALA A 353 -23.08 2.73 11.78
C ALA A 353 -23.36 3.63 10.55
N LEU A 354 -24.60 3.67 10.08
CA LEU A 354 -25.05 4.58 9.02
C LEU A 354 -24.91 6.06 9.45
N GLU A 355 -25.35 6.41 10.64
CA GLU A 355 -25.17 7.74 11.20
C GLU A 355 -23.68 8.12 11.26
N CYS A 356 -22.85 7.20 11.73
CA CYS A 356 -21.40 7.42 11.79
C CYS A 356 -20.79 7.60 10.39
N ALA A 357 -21.17 6.80 9.41
CA ALA A 357 -20.66 6.88 8.04
C ALA A 357 -21.00 8.22 7.37
N THR A 358 -22.22 8.73 7.57
CA THR A 358 -22.62 10.03 7.02
C THR A 358 -21.87 11.21 7.65
N LYS A 359 -21.44 11.10 8.91
CA LYS A 359 -20.72 12.16 9.65
C LYS A 359 -19.20 12.06 9.56
N ARG A 360 -18.64 10.84 9.34
CA ARG A 360 -17.21 10.58 9.49
C ARG A 360 -16.60 9.74 8.35
N MET A 361 -17.35 9.42 7.29
CA MET A 361 -16.96 8.53 6.18
C MET A 361 -16.62 7.08 6.59
N TYR A 362 -16.59 6.77 7.86
CA TYR A 362 -16.43 5.44 8.42
C TYR A 362 -17.65 5.09 9.27
N PRO A 363 -17.99 3.79 9.39
CA PRO A 363 -17.30 2.62 8.84
C PRO A 363 -17.56 2.39 7.36
N ASP A 364 -16.60 1.71 6.70
CA ASP A 364 -16.88 0.96 5.47
C ASP A 364 -17.65 -0.32 5.82
N ILE A 365 -18.37 -0.92 4.88
CA ILE A 365 -19.14 -2.13 5.14
C ILE A 365 -18.55 -3.37 4.47
N LEU A 366 -18.59 -4.51 5.18
CA LEU A 366 -18.36 -5.84 4.64
C LEU A 366 -19.68 -6.61 4.62
N ASN A 367 -20.05 -7.08 3.44
CA ASN A 367 -21.24 -7.88 3.22
C ASN A 367 -20.88 -9.36 3.44
N TYR A 368 -21.23 -9.89 4.61
CA TYR A 368 -20.77 -11.19 5.13
C TYR A 368 -20.89 -12.30 4.10
N ASP A 369 -22.10 -12.50 3.56
CA ASP A 369 -22.38 -13.62 2.65
C ASP A 369 -21.54 -13.51 1.36
N LYS A 370 -21.38 -12.27 0.86
CA LYS A 370 -20.60 -12.01 -0.36
C LYS A 370 -19.09 -12.15 -0.12
N VAL A 371 -18.60 -11.81 1.06
CA VAL A 371 -17.19 -12.06 1.44
C VAL A 371 -16.91 -13.55 1.49
N VAL A 372 -17.80 -14.33 2.09
CA VAL A 372 -17.69 -15.81 2.15
C VAL A 372 -17.71 -16.41 0.75
N GLU A 373 -18.61 -15.97 -0.11
CA GLU A 373 -18.72 -16.43 -1.50
C GLU A 373 -17.40 -16.20 -2.27
N VAL A 374 -16.78 -15.00 -2.12
CA VAL A 374 -15.60 -14.61 -2.88
C VAL A 374 -14.30 -15.19 -2.31
N THR A 375 -14.18 -15.31 -0.99
CA THR A 375 -12.90 -15.65 -0.32
C THR A 375 -12.91 -16.97 0.44
N GLY A 376 -14.05 -17.69 0.42
CA GLY A 376 -14.24 -19.00 1.05
C GLY A 376 -14.50 -18.97 2.56
N SER A 377 -14.28 -17.84 3.24
CA SER A 377 -14.58 -17.66 4.68
C SER A 377 -14.65 -16.19 5.04
N PHE A 378 -15.39 -15.84 6.09
CA PHE A 378 -15.48 -14.46 6.52
C PHE A 378 -14.23 -14.03 7.30
N LYS A 379 -13.65 -12.92 6.86
CA LYS A 379 -12.54 -12.21 7.52
C LYS A 379 -12.50 -10.75 7.05
N ASN A 380 -11.93 -9.89 7.86
CA ASN A 380 -11.72 -8.50 7.50
C ASN A 380 -10.52 -8.35 6.54
N PRO A 381 -10.48 -7.28 5.73
CA PRO A 381 -9.33 -6.97 4.90
C PRO A 381 -8.13 -6.61 5.78
N MET A 382 -6.95 -6.98 5.35
CA MET A 382 -5.70 -6.48 5.89
C MET A 382 -5.38 -5.12 5.26
N GLY A 383 -5.02 -4.16 6.10
CA GLY A 383 -4.71 -2.82 5.62
C GLY A 383 -5.89 -2.18 4.86
N CYS A 384 -5.65 -1.69 3.65
CA CYS A 384 -6.67 -0.98 2.90
C CYS A 384 -7.71 -1.89 2.24
N ARG A 385 -7.32 -3.01 1.61
CA ARG A 385 -8.23 -3.90 0.88
C ARG A 385 -7.70 -5.31 0.60
N SER A 386 -6.60 -5.75 1.23
CA SER A 386 -6.03 -7.07 0.96
C SER A 386 -6.81 -8.16 1.67
N PHE A 387 -7.22 -9.19 0.91
CA PHE A 387 -7.92 -10.35 1.44
C PHE A 387 -7.07 -11.62 1.33
N LEU A 388 -7.25 -12.51 2.29
CA LEU A 388 -6.68 -13.86 2.29
C LEU A 388 -7.70 -14.85 1.73
N SER A 389 -7.23 -15.88 1.06
CA SER A 389 -8.05 -17.06 0.76
C SER A 389 -8.39 -17.83 2.04
N ALA A 390 -9.36 -18.72 2.00
CA ALA A 390 -9.57 -19.67 3.08
C ALA A 390 -8.30 -20.51 3.30
N PHE A 391 -7.98 -20.81 4.55
CA PHE A 391 -6.86 -21.66 4.93
C PHE A 391 -7.30 -22.53 6.13
N GLU A 392 -7.09 -23.83 6.00
CA GLU A 392 -7.42 -24.79 7.04
C GLU A 392 -6.14 -25.40 7.62
N LYS A 393 -6.11 -25.48 8.94
CA LYS A 393 -5.10 -26.20 9.69
C LYS A 393 -5.81 -27.22 10.59
N GLU A 394 -5.48 -28.48 10.45
CA GLU A 394 -6.07 -29.58 11.24
C GLU A 394 -7.62 -29.61 11.17
N GLY A 395 -8.19 -29.28 9.99
CA GLY A 395 -9.64 -29.23 9.77
C GLY A 395 -10.37 -28.02 10.34
N GLN A 396 -9.62 -27.00 10.82
CA GLN A 396 -10.17 -25.74 11.30
C GLN A 396 -9.70 -24.57 10.46
N LEU A 397 -10.62 -23.63 10.16
CA LEU A 397 -10.30 -22.39 9.47
C LEU A 397 -9.44 -21.50 10.37
N GLU A 398 -8.25 -21.14 9.90
CA GLU A 398 -7.36 -20.17 10.53
C GLU A 398 -7.51 -18.80 9.86
N HIS A 399 -7.83 -17.78 10.63
CA HIS A 399 -7.96 -16.40 10.15
C HIS A 399 -6.88 -15.49 10.73
N GLU A 400 -6.72 -15.49 12.04
CA GLU A 400 -5.81 -14.63 12.78
C GLU A 400 -4.35 -15.10 12.61
N GLY A 401 -3.42 -14.15 12.78
CA GLY A 401 -1.98 -14.41 12.65
C GLY A 401 -1.49 -14.57 11.21
N ARG A 402 -2.36 -14.42 10.22
CA ARG A 402 -2.03 -14.58 8.79
C ARG A 402 -1.66 -13.23 8.16
N ASN A 403 -0.94 -13.28 7.04
CA ASN A 403 -0.32 -12.10 6.47
C ASN A 403 -0.26 -12.10 4.94
N ASN A 404 0.09 -10.93 4.37
CA ASN A 404 0.43 -10.74 2.97
C ASN A 404 1.91 -10.38 2.85
N LEU A 405 2.67 -11.13 2.04
CA LEU A 405 4.11 -10.98 1.90
C LEU A 405 4.52 -9.76 1.09
N GLY A 406 3.64 -9.23 0.26
CA GLY A 406 3.89 -8.03 -0.54
C GLY A 406 3.21 -8.06 -1.90
N VAL A 407 3.42 -6.97 -2.65
CA VAL A 407 2.76 -6.71 -3.92
C VAL A 407 3.78 -6.33 -5.00
N VAL A 408 3.52 -6.75 -6.23
CA VAL A 408 4.10 -6.18 -7.45
C VAL A 408 2.95 -5.87 -8.40
N SER A 409 2.89 -4.65 -8.93
CA SER A 409 1.78 -4.21 -9.79
C SER A 409 2.23 -4.01 -11.24
N LEU A 410 1.35 -4.43 -12.16
CA LEU A 410 1.51 -4.25 -13.61
C LEU A 410 0.96 -2.89 -14.05
N ASN A 411 1.65 -2.28 -15.01
CA ASN A 411 1.19 -1.12 -15.75
C ASN A 411 0.45 -1.59 -17.02
N LEU A 412 -0.84 -1.88 -16.91
CA LEU A 412 -1.62 -2.37 -18.05
C LEU A 412 -1.77 -1.34 -19.18
N PRO A 413 -1.99 -0.03 -18.89
CA PRO A 413 -2.03 1.01 -19.93
C PRO A 413 -0.78 1.02 -20.81
N ARG A 414 0.41 0.88 -20.22
CA ARG A 414 1.67 0.83 -20.96
C ARG A 414 1.71 -0.35 -21.94
N VAL A 415 1.31 -1.53 -21.48
CA VAL A 415 1.25 -2.74 -22.34
C VAL A 415 0.30 -2.49 -23.51
N ALA A 416 -0.82 -1.82 -23.29
CA ALA A 416 -1.78 -1.49 -24.32
C ALA A 416 -1.26 -0.46 -25.34
N ILE A 417 -0.57 0.60 -24.86
CA ILE A 417 0.08 1.60 -25.74
C ILE A 417 1.15 0.90 -26.63
N GLU A 418 1.98 0.05 -26.04
CA GLU A 418 3.02 -0.70 -26.76
C GLU A 418 2.43 -1.67 -27.81
N ALA A 419 1.25 -2.23 -27.53
CA ALA A 419 0.52 -3.13 -28.43
C ALA A 419 -0.11 -2.42 -29.65
N LYS A 420 -0.28 -1.09 -29.62
CA LYS A 420 -0.79 -0.27 -30.74
C LYS A 420 -2.12 -0.76 -31.34
N GLY A 421 -3.07 -1.18 -30.51
CA GLY A 421 -4.37 -1.69 -30.92
C GLY A 421 -4.39 -3.16 -31.37
N ASP A 422 -3.27 -3.86 -31.34
CA ASP A 422 -3.20 -5.31 -31.63
C ASP A 422 -3.43 -6.11 -30.33
N GLU A 423 -4.61 -6.72 -30.19
CA GLU A 423 -4.96 -7.52 -29.01
C GLU A 423 -4.04 -8.74 -28.82
N GLN A 424 -3.56 -9.37 -29.90
CA GLN A 424 -2.63 -10.49 -29.77
C GLN A 424 -1.24 -10.03 -29.30
N ALA A 425 -0.79 -8.87 -29.80
CA ALA A 425 0.45 -8.26 -29.32
C ALA A 425 0.34 -7.88 -27.82
N PHE A 426 -0.81 -7.38 -27.40
CA PHE A 426 -1.07 -7.07 -26.00
C PHE A 426 -0.86 -8.28 -25.09
N TYR A 427 -1.45 -9.43 -25.39
CA TYR A 427 -1.28 -10.62 -24.55
C TYR A 427 0.14 -11.17 -24.58
N ARG A 428 0.85 -11.11 -25.73
CA ARG A 428 2.28 -11.48 -25.78
C ARG A 428 3.15 -10.60 -24.88
N LEU A 429 2.95 -9.27 -24.95
CA LEU A 429 3.66 -8.32 -24.09
C LEU A 429 3.29 -8.51 -22.61
N LEU A 430 2.02 -8.80 -22.34
CA LEU A 430 1.54 -9.06 -20.98
C LEU A 430 2.21 -10.31 -20.38
N ASP A 431 2.42 -11.38 -21.17
CA ASP A 431 3.16 -12.57 -20.74
C ASP A 431 4.61 -12.24 -20.35
N GLU A 432 5.29 -11.39 -21.11
CA GLU A 432 6.64 -10.93 -20.77
C GLU A 432 6.64 -10.18 -19.42
N ARG A 433 5.65 -9.31 -19.19
CA ARG A 433 5.50 -8.56 -17.91
C ARG A 433 5.13 -9.48 -16.75
N LEU A 434 4.35 -10.53 -16.99
CA LEU A 434 4.01 -11.54 -15.99
C LEU A 434 5.25 -12.33 -15.54
N VAL A 435 6.16 -12.68 -16.44
CA VAL A 435 7.44 -13.33 -16.08
C VAL A 435 8.25 -12.43 -15.15
N LEU A 436 8.37 -11.14 -15.46
CA LEU A 436 9.10 -10.17 -14.64
C LEU A 436 8.43 -9.98 -13.27
N ALA A 437 7.10 -9.85 -13.23
CA ALA A 437 6.33 -9.70 -12.00
C ALA A 437 6.47 -10.94 -11.10
N ARG A 438 6.38 -12.15 -11.65
CA ARG A 438 6.61 -13.39 -10.92
C ARG A 438 8.00 -13.43 -10.31
N ARG A 439 9.03 -13.12 -11.09
CA ARG A 439 10.41 -13.10 -10.62
C ARG A 439 10.60 -12.10 -9.47
N ALA A 440 10.00 -10.93 -9.60
CA ALA A 440 10.01 -9.91 -8.56
C ALA A 440 9.31 -10.39 -7.26
N LEU A 441 8.15 -11.06 -7.37
CA LEU A 441 7.44 -11.61 -6.22
C LEU A 441 8.22 -12.75 -5.56
N MET A 442 8.86 -13.62 -6.34
CA MET A 442 9.70 -14.70 -5.81
C MET A 442 10.87 -14.16 -4.98
N THR A 443 11.48 -13.03 -5.37
CA THR A 443 12.55 -12.41 -4.58
C THR A 443 12.10 -12.06 -3.15
N ARG A 444 10.83 -11.64 -2.96
CA ARG A 444 10.29 -11.38 -1.61
C ARG A 444 10.24 -12.66 -0.77
N ILE A 445 9.84 -13.77 -1.37
CA ILE A 445 9.78 -15.08 -0.71
C ILE A 445 11.18 -15.55 -0.35
N GLU A 446 12.12 -15.45 -1.28
CA GLU A 446 13.51 -15.86 -1.08
C GLU A 446 14.19 -15.10 0.06
N ARG A 447 13.85 -13.82 0.24
CA ARG A 447 14.38 -13.00 1.35
C ARG A 447 13.90 -13.42 2.74
N LEU A 448 12.83 -14.19 2.85
CA LEU A 448 12.32 -14.72 4.10
C LEU A 448 12.90 -16.14 4.42
N GLN A 449 13.56 -16.78 3.46
CA GLN A 449 14.15 -18.09 3.67
C GLN A 449 15.35 -18.01 4.60
N GLY A 450 15.41 -18.96 5.56
CA GLY A 450 16.49 -19.03 6.55
C GLY A 450 16.48 -17.93 7.62
N VAL A 451 15.51 -17.01 7.58
CA VAL A 451 15.35 -15.96 8.59
C VAL A 451 14.89 -16.59 9.92
N LYS A 452 15.50 -16.18 11.02
CA LYS A 452 15.22 -16.68 12.37
C LYS A 452 14.15 -15.85 13.08
N ALA A 453 13.33 -16.50 13.92
CA ALA A 453 12.20 -15.87 14.62
C ALA A 453 12.61 -14.66 15.48
N ARG A 454 13.82 -14.64 16.02
CA ARG A 454 14.36 -13.51 16.80
C ARG A 454 14.47 -12.18 16.05
N VAL A 455 14.33 -12.16 14.72
CA VAL A 455 14.35 -10.89 13.94
C VAL A 455 13.17 -10.00 14.26
N ALA A 456 12.02 -10.60 14.61
CA ALA A 456 10.81 -9.89 15.00
C ALA A 456 10.05 -10.67 16.09
N PRO A 457 10.51 -10.60 17.35
CA PRO A 457 9.97 -11.42 18.45
C PRO A 457 8.46 -11.30 18.60
N ILE A 458 7.92 -10.08 18.56
CA ILE A 458 6.46 -9.84 18.70
C ILE A 458 5.64 -10.61 17.66
N LEU A 459 6.18 -10.75 16.42
CA LEU A 459 5.49 -11.46 15.34
C LEU A 459 5.55 -12.97 15.51
N TYR A 460 6.75 -13.51 15.76
CA TYR A 460 7.02 -14.94 15.61
C TYR A 460 7.17 -15.70 16.93
N MET A 461 7.61 -15.03 17.99
CA MET A 461 7.85 -15.65 19.30
C MET A 461 6.71 -15.39 20.29
N GLU A 462 6.07 -14.20 20.18
CA GLU A 462 5.09 -13.73 21.17
C GLU A 462 3.62 -13.83 20.71
N GLY A 463 3.37 -14.39 19.53
CA GLY A 463 2.05 -14.84 19.13
C GLY A 463 1.30 -13.95 18.13
N ALA A 464 1.80 -12.78 17.72
CA ALA A 464 1.05 -11.94 16.79
C ALA A 464 0.73 -12.62 15.44
N CYS A 465 1.65 -13.49 14.95
CA CYS A 465 1.42 -14.35 13.77
C CYS A 465 0.72 -15.69 14.09
N GLY A 466 0.07 -15.84 15.25
CA GLY A 466 -0.60 -17.08 15.64
C GLY A 466 0.37 -18.25 15.89
N VAL A 467 1.65 -17.95 16.11
CA VAL A 467 2.72 -18.92 16.38
C VAL A 467 3.58 -18.44 17.53
N ARG A 468 4.24 -19.36 18.21
CA ARG A 468 5.23 -19.09 19.28
C ARG A 468 6.47 -19.93 19.05
N LEU A 469 7.31 -19.44 18.12
CA LEU A 469 8.57 -20.09 17.73
C LEU A 469 9.67 -19.80 18.74
N GLN A 470 10.70 -20.66 18.77
CA GLN A 470 11.92 -20.37 19.50
C GLN A 470 12.79 -19.38 18.71
N ALA A 471 13.70 -18.68 19.38
CA ALA A 471 14.49 -17.61 18.77
C ALA A 471 15.28 -18.06 17.53
N ASP A 472 15.75 -19.29 17.51
CA ASP A 472 16.55 -19.86 16.41
C ASP A 472 15.74 -20.68 15.38
N ASP A 473 14.42 -20.76 15.53
CA ASP A 473 13.55 -21.39 14.55
C ASP A 473 13.46 -20.55 13.28
N GLU A 474 13.29 -21.21 12.14
CA GLU A 474 13.08 -20.53 10.86
C GLU A 474 11.62 -20.18 10.64
N ILE A 475 11.38 -18.96 10.11
CA ILE A 475 10.03 -18.47 9.88
C ILE A 475 9.43 -18.94 8.54
N THR A 476 10.20 -19.56 7.67
CA THR A 476 9.80 -19.89 6.29
C THR A 476 8.52 -20.72 6.22
N GLU A 477 8.37 -21.70 7.11
CA GLU A 477 7.25 -22.65 7.07
C GLU A 477 5.89 -22.00 7.34
N ILE A 478 5.86 -20.90 8.11
CA ILE A 478 4.59 -20.21 8.42
C ILE A 478 3.98 -19.49 7.23
N PHE A 479 4.69 -19.37 6.10
CA PHE A 479 4.21 -18.68 4.90
C PHE A 479 3.76 -19.61 3.78
N LYS A 480 4.02 -20.92 3.91
CA LYS A 480 3.72 -21.93 2.89
C LYS A 480 2.25 -22.36 2.86
N ASN A 481 1.92 -23.15 1.86
CA ASN A 481 0.63 -23.82 1.69
C ASN A 481 -0.58 -22.87 1.66
N GLY A 482 -0.39 -21.63 1.20
CA GLY A 482 -1.45 -20.64 1.14
C GLY A 482 -1.80 -19.97 2.48
N ARG A 483 -1.05 -20.25 3.57
CA ARG A 483 -1.27 -19.56 4.84
C ARG A 483 -1.01 -18.05 4.73
N ALA A 484 0.03 -17.66 4.03
CA ALA A 484 0.26 -16.27 3.62
C ALA A 484 -0.16 -16.07 2.16
N SER A 485 -0.57 -14.83 1.80
CA SER A 485 -0.74 -14.43 0.41
C SER A 485 0.46 -13.63 -0.08
N ILE A 486 0.68 -13.66 -1.40
CA ILE A 486 1.57 -12.75 -2.12
C ILE A 486 0.85 -12.30 -3.39
N SER A 487 0.92 -11.02 -3.72
CA SER A 487 -0.07 -10.43 -4.60
C SER A 487 0.52 -9.88 -5.90
N LEU A 488 -0.08 -10.28 -7.03
CA LEU A 488 0.05 -9.60 -8.31
C LEU A 488 -1.03 -8.51 -8.38
N GLY A 489 -0.61 -7.26 -8.52
CA GLY A 489 -1.51 -6.12 -8.70
C GLY A 489 -1.58 -5.64 -10.14
N TYR A 490 -2.51 -4.75 -10.42
CA TYR A 490 -2.63 -4.05 -11.70
C TYR A 490 -3.29 -2.69 -11.55
N ILE A 491 -3.04 -1.80 -12.51
CA ILE A 491 -3.55 -0.42 -12.57
C ILE A 491 -4.10 -0.14 -13.96
N GLY A 492 -5.10 0.74 -14.05
CA GLY A 492 -5.49 1.41 -15.29
C GLY A 492 -6.24 0.53 -16.29
N LEU A 493 -7.18 -0.29 -15.82
CA LEU A 493 -7.98 -1.12 -16.73
C LEU A 493 -8.81 -0.28 -17.70
N HIS A 494 -9.34 0.86 -17.27
CA HIS A 494 -10.06 1.80 -18.13
C HIS A 494 -9.16 2.32 -19.26
N GLU A 495 -7.99 2.84 -18.94
CA GLU A 495 -7.02 3.37 -19.92
C GLU A 495 -6.48 2.26 -20.83
N THR A 496 -6.36 1.03 -20.33
CA THR A 496 -5.96 -0.13 -21.13
C THR A 496 -6.97 -0.41 -22.25
N ILE A 497 -8.26 -0.38 -21.92
CA ILE A 497 -9.31 -0.58 -22.91
C ILE A 497 -9.37 0.57 -23.91
N ASN A 498 -9.19 1.80 -23.45
CA ASN A 498 -9.11 2.96 -24.33
C ASN A 498 -7.93 2.87 -25.31
N ALA A 499 -6.75 2.47 -24.83
CA ALA A 499 -5.56 2.35 -25.68
C ALA A 499 -5.65 1.22 -26.71
N LEU A 500 -6.37 0.12 -26.38
CA LEU A 500 -6.52 -1.02 -27.29
C LEU A 500 -7.65 -0.84 -28.30
N PHE A 501 -8.77 -0.26 -27.91
CA PHE A 501 -10.00 -0.27 -28.68
C PHE A 501 -10.57 1.13 -28.98
N GLY A 502 -9.99 2.20 -28.41
CA GLY A 502 -10.31 3.57 -28.76
C GLY A 502 -9.82 3.90 -30.17
N GLN A 503 -10.72 4.30 -31.09
CA GLN A 503 -10.37 4.70 -32.44
C GLN A 503 -10.79 6.16 -32.67
N GLY A 504 -9.81 7.01 -33.00
CA GLY A 504 -10.04 8.40 -33.34
C GLY A 504 -10.57 9.26 -32.19
N ASP A 505 -11.48 10.21 -32.49
CA ASP A 505 -12.09 11.12 -31.51
C ASP A 505 -13.13 10.45 -30.59
N GLU A 506 -13.47 9.19 -30.80
CA GLU A 506 -14.39 8.44 -29.95
C GLU A 506 -13.59 7.64 -28.90
N GLN A 507 -13.58 8.14 -27.69
CA GLN A 507 -13.02 7.42 -26.54
C GLN A 507 -13.86 6.18 -26.24
N ALA A 508 -13.22 5.01 -26.24
CA ALA A 508 -13.87 3.74 -25.92
C ALA A 508 -14.14 3.65 -24.41
N HIS A 509 -15.29 4.09 -23.95
CA HIS A 509 -15.61 4.02 -22.53
C HIS A 509 -16.16 2.62 -22.16
N VAL A 510 -15.40 1.89 -21.32
CA VAL A 510 -15.71 0.52 -20.91
C VAL A 510 -17.11 0.37 -20.28
N PHE A 511 -17.61 1.41 -19.63
CA PHE A 511 -18.95 1.39 -19.03
C PHE A 511 -20.08 1.37 -20.07
N ASP A 512 -19.91 2.01 -21.20
CA ASP A 512 -21.00 2.20 -22.18
C ASP A 512 -21.18 1.01 -23.15
N SER A 513 -20.19 0.11 -23.22
CA SER A 513 -20.19 -1.02 -24.15
C SER A 513 -20.12 -2.37 -23.42
N ALA A 514 -21.09 -3.25 -23.66
CA ALA A 514 -21.06 -4.62 -23.15
C ALA A 514 -19.86 -5.40 -23.68
N GLU A 515 -19.48 -5.21 -24.94
CA GLU A 515 -18.30 -5.84 -25.54
C GLU A 515 -17.02 -5.41 -24.84
N LEU A 516 -16.84 -4.09 -24.59
CA LEU A 516 -15.66 -3.58 -23.89
C LEU A 516 -15.59 -4.05 -22.42
N ARG A 517 -16.75 -4.21 -21.76
CA ARG A 517 -16.81 -4.82 -20.42
C ARG A 517 -16.32 -6.26 -20.44
N GLU A 518 -16.72 -7.06 -21.44
CA GLU A 518 -16.24 -8.43 -21.60
C GLU A 518 -14.74 -8.48 -21.88
N LYS A 519 -14.21 -7.59 -22.73
CA LYS A 519 -12.78 -7.45 -22.98
C LYS A 519 -12.01 -7.10 -21.71
N ALA A 520 -12.50 -6.15 -20.92
CA ALA A 520 -11.89 -5.79 -19.65
C ALA A 520 -11.89 -6.98 -18.65
N LEU A 521 -12.99 -7.70 -18.54
CA LEU A 521 -13.06 -8.92 -17.72
C LEU A 521 -12.12 -10.01 -18.22
N ALA A 522 -11.95 -10.18 -19.54
CA ALA A 522 -11.02 -11.14 -20.12
C ALA A 522 -9.57 -10.85 -19.71
N VAL A 523 -9.14 -9.59 -19.73
CA VAL A 523 -7.80 -9.18 -19.25
C VAL A 523 -7.61 -9.58 -17.79
N VAL A 524 -8.57 -9.25 -16.90
CA VAL A 524 -8.44 -9.56 -15.46
C VAL A 524 -8.48 -11.07 -15.20
N LYS A 525 -9.30 -11.83 -15.94
CA LYS A 525 -9.33 -13.30 -15.88
C LYS A 525 -8.00 -13.91 -16.33
N TYR A 526 -7.36 -13.33 -17.33
CA TYR A 526 -6.02 -13.77 -17.80
C TYR A 526 -4.98 -13.64 -16.69
N LEU A 527 -4.97 -12.50 -15.99
CA LEU A 527 -4.09 -12.31 -14.83
C LEU A 527 -4.40 -13.29 -13.69
N LYS A 528 -5.68 -13.56 -13.45
CA LYS A 528 -6.11 -14.54 -12.43
C LYS A 528 -5.55 -15.93 -12.72
N LYS A 529 -5.65 -16.39 -13.96
CA LYS A 529 -5.11 -17.68 -14.39
C LYS A 529 -3.60 -17.79 -14.14
N ALA A 530 -2.84 -16.71 -14.39
CA ALA A 530 -1.41 -16.70 -14.13
C ALA A 530 -1.07 -16.91 -12.64
N VAL A 531 -1.75 -16.21 -11.72
CA VAL A 531 -1.48 -16.38 -10.26
C VAL A 531 -1.93 -17.74 -9.75
N GLU A 532 -2.99 -18.33 -10.30
CA GLU A 532 -3.42 -19.69 -9.97
C GLU A 532 -2.37 -20.72 -10.40
N GLN A 533 -1.83 -20.56 -11.59
CA GLN A 533 -0.72 -21.41 -12.07
C GLN A 533 0.50 -21.28 -11.15
N TRP A 534 0.91 -20.06 -10.78
CA TRP A 534 2.05 -19.85 -9.88
C TRP A 534 1.83 -20.49 -8.50
N THR A 535 0.60 -20.42 -7.98
CA THR A 535 0.24 -21.10 -6.73
C THR A 535 0.41 -22.61 -6.84
N ALA A 536 -0.10 -23.22 -7.90
CA ALA A 536 0.01 -24.65 -8.15
C ALA A 536 1.48 -25.13 -8.30
N GLU A 537 2.31 -24.31 -8.95
CA GLU A 537 3.72 -24.64 -9.19
C GLU A 537 4.61 -24.46 -7.94
N THR A 538 4.30 -23.53 -7.05
CA THR A 538 5.21 -23.12 -5.97
C THR A 538 4.75 -23.50 -4.58
N GLY A 539 3.44 -23.75 -4.38
CA GLY A 539 2.84 -23.96 -3.06
C GLY A 539 2.67 -22.69 -2.20
N TYR A 540 3.06 -21.50 -2.73
CA TYR A 540 2.78 -20.23 -2.07
C TYR A 540 1.43 -19.67 -2.54
N GLY A 541 0.74 -18.90 -1.68
CA GLY A 541 -0.57 -18.34 -1.96
C GLY A 541 -0.54 -17.09 -2.85
N PHE A 542 -0.27 -17.24 -4.15
CA PHE A 542 -0.38 -16.12 -5.08
C PHE A 542 -1.82 -15.69 -5.25
N SER A 543 -2.07 -14.40 -5.24
CA SER A 543 -3.41 -13.83 -5.40
C SER A 543 -3.42 -12.64 -6.35
N LEU A 544 -4.51 -12.47 -7.08
CA LEU A 544 -4.72 -11.28 -7.89
C LEU A 544 -5.34 -10.18 -7.02
N TYR A 545 -4.75 -9.00 -7.08
CA TYR A 545 -5.03 -7.87 -6.20
C TYR A 545 -5.37 -6.61 -6.99
N SER A 546 -6.53 -6.04 -6.73
CA SER A 546 -6.88 -4.72 -7.28
C SER A 546 -6.09 -3.65 -6.53
N THR A 547 -4.92 -3.30 -7.04
CA THR A 547 -3.95 -2.44 -6.34
C THR A 547 -4.59 -1.12 -5.92
N PRO A 548 -4.48 -0.72 -4.64
CA PRO A 548 -4.77 0.64 -4.25
C PRO A 548 -3.69 1.55 -4.83
N SER A 549 -4.11 2.61 -5.46
CA SER A 549 -3.16 3.53 -6.09
C SER A 549 -3.08 4.83 -5.31
N GLU A 550 -2.08 4.94 -4.48
CA GLU A 550 -1.74 6.23 -3.87
C GLU A 550 -0.90 7.05 -4.83
N ASN A 551 0.38 6.72 -4.94
CA ASN A 551 1.30 7.38 -5.86
C ASN A 551 1.42 6.68 -7.22
N LEU A 552 1.07 5.40 -7.29
CA LEU A 552 1.37 4.53 -8.41
C LEU A 552 0.69 4.98 -9.71
N CYS A 553 -0.59 5.39 -9.66
CA CYS A 553 -1.32 5.88 -10.82
C CYS A 553 -0.65 7.11 -11.44
N THR A 554 -0.16 8.02 -10.61
CA THR A 554 0.58 9.21 -11.05
C THR A 554 1.96 8.83 -11.58
N ARG A 555 2.68 7.94 -10.88
CA ARG A 555 4.02 7.50 -11.28
C ARG A 555 4.01 6.85 -12.65
N PHE A 556 3.12 5.90 -12.88
CA PHE A 556 3.01 5.21 -14.17
C PHE A 556 2.64 6.17 -15.30
N CYS A 557 1.60 6.98 -15.10
CA CYS A 557 1.18 7.95 -16.09
C CYS A 557 2.30 8.94 -16.46
N LYS A 558 3.06 9.48 -15.49
CA LYS A 558 4.20 10.37 -15.74
C LYS A 558 5.31 9.71 -16.56
N ILE A 559 5.65 8.48 -16.25
CA ILE A 559 6.69 7.72 -17.00
C ILE A 559 6.22 7.48 -18.42
N ASP A 560 4.96 7.09 -18.61
CA ASP A 560 4.40 6.78 -19.92
C ASP A 560 4.22 8.04 -20.76
N THR A 561 3.76 9.14 -20.18
CA THR A 561 3.73 10.46 -20.87
C THR A 561 5.11 10.88 -21.33
N LYS A 562 6.16 10.66 -20.54
CA LYS A 562 7.54 10.94 -20.94
C LYS A 562 8.01 10.03 -22.08
N SER A 563 7.58 8.77 -22.11
CA SER A 563 8.04 7.76 -23.07
C SER A 563 7.27 7.82 -24.41
N PHE A 564 5.96 8.09 -24.36
CA PHE A 564 5.05 7.97 -25.51
C PHE A 564 4.38 9.29 -25.89
N GLY A 565 4.52 10.34 -25.06
CA GLY A 565 3.79 11.61 -25.23
C GLY A 565 2.39 11.57 -24.63
N LEU A 566 1.60 12.57 -24.96
CA LEU A 566 0.18 12.61 -24.58
C LEU A 566 -0.60 11.68 -25.52
N VAL A 567 -1.26 10.71 -24.93
CA VAL A 567 -2.17 9.76 -25.59
C VAL A 567 -3.56 10.07 -25.05
N ASP A 568 -4.46 10.50 -25.93
CA ASP A 568 -5.81 10.94 -25.57
C ASP A 568 -6.62 9.82 -24.93
N GLY A 569 -7.33 10.14 -23.83
CA GLY A 569 -8.06 9.19 -23.03
C GLY A 569 -7.20 8.16 -22.26
N VAL A 570 -5.86 8.31 -22.27
CA VAL A 570 -4.92 7.42 -21.59
C VAL A 570 -3.98 8.17 -20.67
N THR A 571 -3.08 9.05 -21.20
CA THR A 571 -2.08 9.75 -20.39
C THR A 571 -2.40 11.22 -20.15
N ASP A 572 -3.46 11.75 -20.73
CA ASP A 572 -3.85 13.17 -20.75
C ASP A 572 -4.33 13.73 -19.41
N LYS A 573 -4.83 12.85 -18.51
CA LYS A 573 -5.33 13.25 -17.18
C LYS A 573 -4.22 13.40 -16.12
N GLY A 574 -3.00 12.93 -16.40
CA GLY A 574 -1.87 12.96 -15.47
C GLY A 574 -1.93 11.89 -14.36
N TYR A 575 -2.90 11.00 -14.40
CA TYR A 575 -3.05 9.82 -13.54
C TYR A 575 -3.80 8.70 -14.28
N TYR A 576 -3.64 7.46 -13.80
CA TYR A 576 -4.41 6.30 -14.26
C TYR A 576 -5.51 5.95 -13.25
N THR A 577 -6.58 5.37 -13.75
CA THR A 577 -7.68 4.87 -12.92
C THR A 577 -7.21 3.72 -12.02
N ASN A 578 -7.74 3.67 -10.81
CA ASN A 578 -7.51 2.58 -9.86
C ASN A 578 -7.99 1.24 -10.43
N SER A 579 -7.09 0.27 -10.57
CA SER A 579 -7.43 -1.13 -10.91
C SER A 579 -8.65 -1.28 -11.84
N PHE A 580 -9.76 -1.84 -11.37
CA PHE A 580 -11.00 -2.07 -12.14
C PHE A 580 -12.03 -0.95 -11.99
N HIS A 581 -11.77 0.06 -11.15
CA HIS A 581 -12.79 1.05 -10.83
C HIS A 581 -13.27 1.81 -12.05
N LEU A 582 -14.53 2.23 -11.98
CA LEU A 582 -15.09 3.16 -12.95
C LEU A 582 -14.30 4.48 -12.93
N ASP A 583 -14.10 5.06 -14.12
CA ASP A 583 -13.50 6.40 -14.24
C ASP A 583 -14.28 7.41 -13.39
N VAL A 584 -13.54 8.19 -12.59
CA VAL A 584 -14.11 9.11 -11.60
C VAL A 584 -14.93 10.27 -12.22
N GLU A 585 -14.75 10.54 -13.50
CA GLU A 585 -15.51 11.56 -14.26
C GLU A 585 -16.82 11.02 -14.83
N LYS A 586 -17.02 9.70 -14.83
CA LYS A 586 -18.23 9.10 -15.41
C LYS A 586 -19.44 9.35 -14.51
N LYS A 587 -20.41 10.07 -15.02
CA LYS A 587 -21.68 10.33 -14.34
C LYS A 587 -22.57 9.09 -14.44
N VAL A 588 -22.81 8.46 -13.30
CA VAL A 588 -23.68 7.28 -13.14
C VAL A 588 -24.38 7.35 -11.79
N ASN A 589 -25.51 6.67 -11.65
CA ASN A 589 -26.10 6.47 -10.33
C ASN A 589 -25.32 5.39 -9.54
N PRO A 590 -25.48 5.30 -8.22
CA PRO A 590 -24.70 4.36 -7.40
C PRO A 590 -25.01 2.89 -7.72
N TYR A 591 -26.20 2.58 -8.16
CA TYR A 591 -26.63 1.22 -8.47
C TYR A 591 -25.94 0.71 -9.74
N ASP A 592 -25.94 1.50 -10.81
CA ASP A 592 -25.26 1.15 -12.07
C ASP A 592 -23.75 1.01 -11.86
N LYS A 593 -23.14 1.83 -10.98
CA LYS A 593 -21.73 1.70 -10.63
C LYS A 593 -21.45 0.40 -9.89
N ILE A 594 -22.29 0.04 -8.93
CA ILE A 594 -22.17 -1.21 -8.18
C ILE A 594 -22.30 -2.40 -9.14
N ASP A 595 -23.29 -2.39 -10.05
CA ASP A 595 -23.49 -3.44 -11.03
C ASP A 595 -22.32 -3.56 -12.03
N PHE A 596 -21.70 -2.43 -12.40
CA PHE A 596 -20.50 -2.42 -13.23
C PHE A 596 -19.30 -3.07 -12.53
N GLU A 597 -19.09 -2.77 -11.25
CA GLU A 597 -17.94 -3.25 -10.48
C GLU A 597 -18.15 -4.67 -9.90
N MET A 598 -19.39 -5.14 -9.79
CA MET A 598 -19.77 -6.41 -9.15
C MET A 598 -19.00 -7.66 -9.66
N PRO A 599 -18.65 -7.82 -10.95
CA PRO A 599 -17.97 -9.03 -11.43
C PRO A 599 -16.50 -9.14 -10.96
N TYR A 600 -15.84 -8.04 -10.64
CA TYR A 600 -14.40 -8.03 -10.43
C TYR A 600 -13.94 -8.66 -9.12
N PRO A 601 -14.60 -8.46 -7.95
CA PRO A 601 -14.15 -9.04 -6.69
C PRO A 601 -13.96 -10.55 -6.71
N ALA A 602 -14.83 -11.29 -7.41
CA ALA A 602 -14.73 -12.73 -7.56
C ALA A 602 -13.46 -13.17 -8.33
N ILE A 603 -12.98 -12.33 -9.25
CA ILE A 603 -11.75 -12.59 -10.02
C ILE A 603 -10.53 -12.11 -9.23
N THR A 604 -10.62 -10.96 -8.58
CA THR A 604 -9.52 -10.31 -7.83
C THR A 604 -9.61 -10.60 -6.33
N SER A 605 -9.83 -11.85 -5.97
CA SER A 605 -10.12 -12.28 -4.59
C SER A 605 -8.99 -11.98 -3.58
N GLY A 606 -7.78 -11.61 -4.04
CA GLY A 606 -6.68 -11.17 -3.17
C GLY A 606 -6.80 -9.74 -2.65
N GLY A 607 -7.72 -8.94 -3.19
CA GLY A 607 -7.99 -7.60 -2.68
C GLY A 607 -8.90 -6.77 -3.57
N PHE A 608 -9.91 -6.18 -2.97
CA PHE A 608 -10.95 -5.39 -3.64
C PHE A 608 -11.63 -4.42 -2.66
N ILE A 609 -12.23 -3.37 -3.20
CA ILE A 609 -13.20 -2.49 -2.54
C ILE A 609 -13.93 -1.70 -3.62
N SER A 610 -15.20 -1.45 -3.45
CA SER A 610 -15.99 -0.53 -4.27
C SER A 610 -16.27 0.75 -3.49
N TYR A 611 -16.39 1.88 -4.18
CA TYR A 611 -16.67 3.19 -3.56
C TYR A 611 -17.88 3.86 -4.21
N GLY A 612 -18.68 4.54 -3.38
CA GLY A 612 -19.66 5.51 -3.86
C GLY A 612 -19.29 6.93 -3.45
N GLU A 613 -19.42 7.88 -4.39
CA GLU A 613 -19.23 9.31 -4.13
C GLU A 613 -20.59 9.97 -3.98
N TYR A 614 -20.88 10.54 -2.80
CA TYR A 614 -22.18 11.08 -2.45
C TYR A 614 -22.10 12.57 -2.11
N PRO A 615 -23.20 13.33 -2.22
CA PRO A 615 -23.30 14.63 -1.56
C PRO A 615 -23.33 14.46 -0.04
N ASN A 616 -23.54 15.54 0.69
CA ASN A 616 -23.70 15.48 2.14
C ASN A 616 -24.94 14.63 2.50
N MET A 617 -24.70 13.46 3.11
CA MET A 617 -25.75 12.48 3.46
C MET A 617 -26.24 12.59 4.90
N GLN A 618 -25.77 13.55 5.69
CA GLN A 618 -26.12 13.68 7.11
C GLN A 618 -27.63 13.84 7.35
N HIS A 619 -28.36 14.39 6.38
CA HIS A 619 -29.80 14.61 6.45
C HIS A 619 -30.63 13.61 5.63
N ASN A 620 -29.97 12.60 5.04
CA ASN A 620 -30.65 11.58 4.23
C ASN A 620 -30.00 10.21 4.43
N VAL A 621 -30.00 9.74 5.67
CA VAL A 621 -29.40 8.47 6.08
C VAL A 621 -30.11 7.28 5.41
N GLU A 622 -31.43 7.36 5.19
CA GLU A 622 -32.24 6.34 4.54
C GLU A 622 -31.78 6.09 3.08
N ALA A 623 -31.40 7.13 2.34
CA ALA A 623 -30.87 6.95 1.00
C ALA A 623 -29.55 6.19 1.01
N LEU A 624 -28.67 6.44 1.99
CA LEU A 624 -27.45 5.67 2.14
C LEU A 624 -27.74 4.22 2.54
N GLU A 625 -28.72 3.98 3.40
CA GLU A 625 -29.13 2.63 3.77
C GLU A 625 -29.60 1.83 2.54
N ASN A 626 -30.43 2.43 1.69
CA ASN A 626 -30.88 1.80 0.43
C ASN A 626 -29.70 1.40 -0.47
N VAL A 627 -28.65 2.20 -0.52
CA VAL A 627 -27.44 1.85 -1.27
C VAL A 627 -26.66 0.71 -0.59
N TRP A 628 -26.52 0.73 0.73
CA TRP A 628 -25.85 -0.35 1.47
C TRP A 628 -26.59 -1.68 1.29
N ASP A 629 -27.94 -1.67 1.34
CA ASP A 629 -28.77 -2.84 1.12
C ASP A 629 -28.67 -3.36 -0.32
N TYR A 630 -28.58 -2.44 -1.30
CA TYR A 630 -28.33 -2.84 -2.69
C TYR A 630 -26.96 -3.47 -2.90
N ALA A 631 -25.93 -2.90 -2.26
CA ALA A 631 -24.56 -3.39 -2.31
C ALA A 631 -24.40 -4.76 -1.64
N TYR A 632 -25.25 -5.09 -0.65
CA TYR A 632 -25.12 -6.28 0.20
C TYR A 632 -24.97 -7.59 -0.59
N SER A 633 -25.80 -7.81 -1.60
CA SER A 633 -25.79 -9.04 -2.40
C SER A 633 -24.85 -8.96 -3.63
N ARG A 634 -24.22 -7.80 -3.88
CA ARG A 634 -23.48 -7.54 -5.13
C ARG A 634 -21.98 -7.42 -4.93
N VAL A 635 -21.56 -6.60 -4.00
CA VAL A 635 -20.13 -6.37 -3.73
C VAL A 635 -19.79 -6.75 -2.30
N PRO A 636 -18.66 -7.43 -2.07
CA PRO A 636 -18.31 -7.89 -0.72
C PRO A 636 -17.83 -6.77 0.20
N TYR A 637 -17.32 -5.66 -0.34
CA TYR A 637 -16.71 -4.58 0.43
C TYR A 637 -17.02 -3.22 -0.21
N TYR A 638 -17.64 -2.33 0.57
CA TYR A 638 -18.12 -1.05 0.06
C TYR A 638 -17.75 0.11 0.98
N GLY A 639 -17.20 1.17 0.38
CA GLY A 639 -16.82 2.41 1.06
C GLY A 639 -17.72 3.57 0.65
N THR A 640 -18.17 4.35 1.62
CA THR A 640 -18.99 5.54 1.43
C THR A 640 -18.11 6.79 1.46
N ASN A 641 -18.11 7.59 0.40
CA ASN A 641 -17.47 8.90 0.34
C ASN A 641 -18.55 10.00 0.36
N THR A 642 -18.53 10.83 1.38
CA THR A 642 -19.44 11.97 1.53
C THR A 642 -18.66 13.15 2.08
N PRO A 643 -19.00 14.41 1.71
CA PRO A 643 -18.32 15.58 2.25
C PRO A 643 -18.52 15.71 3.77
N ILE A 644 -17.40 15.80 4.51
CA ILE A 644 -17.37 15.92 5.97
C ILE A 644 -16.42 17.03 6.43
N ASP A 645 -16.14 18.01 5.56
CA ASP A 645 -15.25 19.10 5.89
C ASP A 645 -15.92 20.06 6.86
N GLU A 646 -15.12 20.65 7.75
CA GLU A 646 -15.59 21.55 8.80
C GLU A 646 -14.73 22.82 8.84
N CYS A 647 -15.38 24.00 8.94
CA CYS A 647 -14.74 25.27 9.22
C CYS A 647 -15.04 25.71 10.65
N TYR A 648 -14.01 25.83 11.49
CA TYR A 648 -14.16 26.20 12.89
C TYR A 648 -14.42 27.70 13.10
N ASP A 649 -14.17 28.56 12.09
CA ASP A 649 -14.43 29.98 12.16
C ASP A 649 -15.90 30.32 11.87
N CYS A 650 -16.51 29.70 10.86
CA CYS A 650 -17.89 30.02 10.46
C CYS A 650 -18.91 28.90 10.72
N GLY A 651 -18.46 27.74 11.22
CA GLY A 651 -19.32 26.58 11.52
C GLY A 651 -19.85 25.84 10.28
N HIS A 652 -19.33 26.14 9.07
CA HIS A 652 -19.74 25.43 7.86
C HIS A 652 -19.31 23.97 7.94
N THR A 653 -20.23 23.06 7.64
CA THR A 653 -19.98 21.61 7.46
C THR A 653 -20.43 21.20 6.07
N GLY A 654 -19.57 20.45 5.34
CA GLY A 654 -19.89 20.02 3.98
C GLY A 654 -18.65 19.93 3.09
N GLU A 655 -18.80 20.18 1.81
CA GLU A 655 -17.69 20.06 0.85
C GLU A 655 -16.93 21.39 0.69
N PHE A 656 -15.61 21.34 0.86
CA PHE A 656 -14.75 22.46 0.58
C PHE A 656 -14.31 22.45 -0.90
N GLU A 657 -14.15 23.63 -1.47
CA GLU A 657 -13.68 23.80 -2.83
C GLU A 657 -12.18 23.50 -2.93
N CYS A 658 -11.79 22.64 -3.87
CA CYS A 658 -10.40 22.36 -4.17
C CYS A 658 -9.86 23.42 -5.15
N THR A 659 -9.01 24.33 -4.67
CA THR A 659 -8.41 25.42 -5.47
C THR A 659 -6.91 25.23 -5.62
N SER A 660 -6.26 26.07 -6.43
CA SER A 660 -4.78 26.10 -6.54
C SER A 660 -4.08 26.47 -5.22
N LYS A 661 -4.82 27.05 -4.25
CA LYS A 661 -4.33 27.40 -2.91
C LYS A 661 -4.63 26.29 -1.85
N GLY A 662 -5.16 25.16 -2.25
CA GLY A 662 -5.64 24.09 -1.38
C GLY A 662 -7.17 24.11 -1.25
N PHE A 663 -7.68 23.52 -0.16
CA PHE A 663 -9.11 23.45 0.12
C PHE A 663 -9.59 24.71 0.84
N VAL A 664 -10.66 25.30 0.33
CA VAL A 664 -11.21 26.58 0.78
C VAL A 664 -12.66 26.40 1.22
N CYS A 665 -13.00 26.94 2.39
CA CYS A 665 -14.37 26.95 2.88
C CYS A 665 -15.27 27.79 1.95
N PRO A 666 -16.33 27.25 1.36
CA PRO A 666 -17.19 27.96 0.42
C PRO A 666 -17.98 29.09 1.08
N ASN A 667 -18.15 29.06 2.40
CA ASN A 667 -18.94 30.06 3.12
C ASN A 667 -18.13 31.31 3.51
N CYS A 668 -16.86 31.16 3.96
CA CYS A 668 -16.07 32.29 4.46
C CYS A 668 -14.69 32.45 3.79
N GLY A 669 -14.33 31.57 2.86
CA GLY A 669 -13.06 31.64 2.16
C GLY A 669 -11.84 31.19 2.99
N ASN A 670 -12.05 30.63 4.20
CA ASN A 670 -10.97 30.20 5.07
C ASN A 670 -10.27 28.94 4.50
N SER A 671 -8.94 28.96 4.49
CA SER A 671 -8.10 27.83 4.09
C SER A 671 -6.96 27.55 5.09
N ASP A 672 -7.02 28.16 6.29
CA ASP A 672 -6.01 27.93 7.33
C ASP A 672 -6.15 26.50 7.92
N PRO A 673 -5.14 25.61 7.78
CA PRO A 673 -5.19 24.25 8.30
C PRO A 673 -5.42 24.14 9.80
N ALA A 674 -5.14 25.21 10.58
CA ALA A 674 -5.43 25.26 12.02
C ALA A 674 -6.91 25.49 12.32
N LYS A 675 -7.66 26.04 11.36
CA LYS A 675 -9.05 26.48 11.50
C LYS A 675 -10.05 25.70 10.66
N VAL A 676 -9.56 24.79 9.83
CA VAL A 676 -10.38 23.91 9.01
C VAL A 676 -10.00 22.45 9.23
N SER A 677 -10.94 21.56 8.96
CA SER A 677 -10.71 20.12 8.92
C SER A 677 -11.19 19.59 7.58
N VAL A 678 -10.26 19.17 6.73
CA VAL A 678 -10.59 18.57 5.43
C VAL A 678 -10.21 17.11 5.46
N THR A 679 -11.14 16.27 5.04
CA THR A 679 -10.90 14.82 4.99
C THR A 679 -11.33 14.27 3.64
N ARG A 680 -10.45 13.51 3.02
CA ARG A 680 -10.68 12.85 1.73
C ARG A 680 -10.27 11.40 1.78
N ARG A 681 -10.92 10.56 0.99
CA ARG A 681 -10.48 9.19 0.80
C ARG A 681 -9.28 9.14 -0.13
N VAL A 682 -8.23 8.48 0.36
CA VAL A 682 -7.02 8.16 -0.41
C VAL A 682 -6.95 6.64 -0.48
N CYS A 683 -7.35 6.08 -1.57
CA CYS A 683 -7.43 4.61 -1.74
C CYS A 683 -8.33 3.95 -0.68
N GLY A 684 -7.79 3.09 0.16
CA GLY A 684 -8.53 2.39 1.21
C GLY A 684 -8.61 3.13 2.54
N TYR A 685 -7.89 4.25 2.69
CA TYR A 685 -7.83 5.05 3.92
C TYR A 685 -8.37 6.46 3.72
N LEU A 686 -8.68 7.12 4.82
CA LEU A 686 -8.91 8.56 4.84
C LEU A 686 -7.57 9.29 4.97
N GLY A 687 -7.51 10.50 4.43
CA GLY A 687 -6.36 11.39 4.56
C GLY A 687 -6.80 12.83 4.76
N SER A 688 -5.92 13.62 5.38
CA SER A 688 -6.13 15.06 5.56
C SER A 688 -5.18 15.82 4.62
N PRO A 689 -5.66 16.30 3.48
CA PRO A 689 -4.82 17.01 2.50
C PRO A 689 -4.18 18.28 3.03
N ASP A 690 -4.80 18.92 4.03
CA ASP A 690 -4.27 20.14 4.66
C ASP A 690 -3.05 19.85 5.52
N ALA A 691 -3.06 18.71 6.20
CA ALA A 691 -1.93 18.29 7.04
C ALA A 691 -0.82 17.63 6.22
N ARG A 692 -1.18 16.91 5.15
CA ARG A 692 -0.27 16.13 4.31
C ARG A 692 -0.73 16.19 2.86
N PRO A 693 -0.11 17.03 2.04
CA PRO A 693 -0.53 17.24 0.66
C PRO A 693 -0.55 15.94 -0.16
N PHE A 694 -1.60 15.76 -0.94
CA PHE A 694 -1.64 14.71 -1.95
C PHE A 694 -0.67 15.02 -3.09
N ASN A 695 -0.18 14.00 -3.79
CA ASN A 695 0.56 14.22 -5.02
C ASN A 695 -0.34 14.86 -6.11
N GLU A 696 0.28 15.40 -7.17
CA GLU A 696 -0.43 16.14 -8.21
C GLU A 696 -1.55 15.35 -8.89
N GLY A 697 -1.29 14.07 -9.25
CA GLY A 697 -2.30 13.24 -9.90
C GLY A 697 -3.46 12.88 -8.96
N LYS A 698 -3.20 12.73 -7.65
CA LYS A 698 -4.27 12.49 -6.68
C LYS A 698 -5.11 13.75 -6.44
N GLN A 699 -4.49 14.91 -6.43
CA GLN A 699 -5.21 16.18 -6.39
C GLN A 699 -6.11 16.34 -7.61
N GLU A 700 -5.60 16.01 -8.79
CA GLU A 700 -6.36 16.10 -10.03
C GLU A 700 -7.53 15.09 -10.05
N GLU A 701 -7.31 13.85 -9.62
CA GLU A 701 -8.38 12.86 -9.47
C GLU A 701 -9.49 13.35 -8.53
N VAL A 702 -9.14 13.91 -7.36
CA VAL A 702 -10.12 14.42 -6.39
C VAL A 702 -10.94 15.57 -6.97
N LYS A 703 -10.33 16.46 -7.76
CA LYS A 703 -11.05 17.56 -8.43
C LYS A 703 -12.07 17.07 -9.47
N ARG A 704 -11.74 15.96 -10.16
CA ARG A 704 -12.55 15.43 -11.26
C ARG A 704 -13.65 14.48 -10.80
N ARG A 705 -13.65 14.06 -9.54
CA ARG A 705 -14.67 13.15 -9.00
C ARG A 705 -16.08 13.71 -9.14
N VAL A 706 -16.97 12.92 -9.72
CA VAL A 706 -18.40 13.26 -9.82
C VAL A 706 -19.21 12.48 -8.78
N LYS A 707 -20.32 13.07 -8.35
CA LYS A 707 -21.24 12.42 -7.41
C LYS A 707 -22.10 11.38 -8.14
N HIS A 708 -22.35 10.25 -7.46
CA HIS A 708 -23.19 9.16 -7.95
C HIS A 708 -24.61 9.32 -7.38
N LEU A 709 -25.41 10.19 -7.98
CA LEU A 709 -26.83 10.39 -7.61
C LEU A 709 -27.68 10.53 -8.85
#